data_ec4033f319494f07bcb3f69b66bf1953
#
_entry.id   ec4033f319494f07bcb3f69b66bf1953
#
_cell.length_a   1.000
_cell.length_b   1.000
_cell.length_c   1.000
_cell.angle_alpha   90.00
_cell.angle_beta   90.00
_cell.angle_gamma   90.00
#
_symmetry.space_group_name_H-M   'P 1'
#
loop_
_entity.id
_entity.type
_entity.pdbx_description
1 polymer ?
#
loop_
_entity_poly.entity_id
_entity_poly.type
_entity_poly.pdbx_seq_one_letter_code
_entity_poly.pdbx_strand_id
1 'polypeptide(L)'
;MDLHNHLANERATMISRILVTTFLPLFLLGTADLSASPLPTALQGGKEKAKALVFEANRLPLEKAWEVLPRIEDLEISEDTLMKSLREAAEEAGPVGKLIAARALLNLDEDGTQSKRAVEIVSPLLDPKQELDVRKAAAAMLGTPDLGPTARKLARTSLLKVLKDDTEDQGLRILAARSLHFVGRAEQVDYARRVLLDFLRSKDRELKIDGALALAEIGDMISARAILEEIEEEPTAKGSMARSYLRLEQQASEHERAIRRLQQRILQTRMQGGQGEGQSSGRFELLDRIYDLIQRYHMDAKDLDETVMVEDAAKGMMKALDRFSSYMTSDAYRAFAFDLGRLYGGIGAFVNVQHGVFQITRPIYSGPAYKAGLMSGDQILKVGNWSTMDQELDDIIKHLKGEPGTPVTISVFRAGWTEPREITLERKMIQVPSVQSLLLPGNIGYCEIQTFASDTGREVELNLLEMQKKGAKGFILDLRNNTGGYMSQAQAICDLFLPKGKVIVSTKSTIGRDERYLSRRDEVFKDVPVVVLVNQNSASASEIVTGCLKDHKRAEVVGVQTYGKGSVQNLFRIPGYLGEQFEDLNNNRRWDEGEPFKDTNKNNKYDPGPRARITISYYYLPSGRRLHKMVDSKGKIKNPDYGVEPDVTVKAQAFKTKDLWKNSLIADLLTEGKFKEYVDKHLTAENKDLFLQLAISDEGDWKKYPGFEDYYKSLDTQLSMDEVRKWVRIAVREKVADFRGKAWPGGRIFGDYQEDVQLQGAIAELLKKIDGNAAKIAAYQSIWKYTPEKKKAEKVGKKG
;
A
#
# COMPACT_ATOMS: atom_id res chain seq x y z
N MET A 1 11.72 -0.15 -8.41
CA MET A 1 10.98 -1.37 -8.70
C MET A 1 10.19 -1.28 -9.98
N ASP A 2 9.55 -0.14 -10.27
CA ASP A 2 8.73 -0.03 -11.49
C ASP A 2 9.50 -0.01 -12.80
N LEU A 3 10.71 0.56 -12.86
CA LEU A 3 11.51 0.53 -14.10
C LEU A 3 12.13 -0.85 -14.37
N HIS A 4 12.51 -1.58 -13.32
CA HIS A 4 12.99 -2.97 -13.45
C HIS A 4 11.84 -3.94 -13.74
N ASN A 5 10.66 -3.71 -13.11
CA ASN A 5 9.44 -4.46 -13.43
C ASN A 5 8.82 -4.00 -14.76
N HIS A 6 8.95 -2.72 -15.12
CA HIS A 6 8.53 -2.22 -16.44
C HIS A 6 9.48 -2.73 -17.53
N LEU A 7 10.78 -2.70 -17.31
CA LEU A 7 11.78 -3.29 -18.21
C LEU A 7 11.76 -4.83 -18.18
N ALA A 8 11.46 -5.45 -17.04
CA ALA A 8 11.25 -6.91 -16.97
C ALA A 8 9.91 -7.31 -17.61
N ASN A 9 8.84 -6.52 -17.43
CA ASN A 9 7.58 -6.70 -18.14
C ASN A 9 7.69 -6.30 -19.62
N GLU A 10 8.38 -5.23 -19.98
CA GLU A 10 8.69 -4.94 -21.38
C GLU A 10 9.64 -5.98 -21.99
N ARG A 11 10.62 -6.50 -21.23
CA ARG A 11 11.45 -7.64 -21.65
C ARG A 11 10.65 -8.92 -21.77
N ALA A 12 9.80 -9.26 -20.80
CA ALA A 12 8.89 -10.40 -20.87
C ALA A 12 7.88 -10.21 -22.02
N THR A 13 7.37 -9.00 -22.22
CA THR A 13 6.44 -8.66 -23.30
C THR A 13 7.16 -8.63 -24.66
N MET A 14 8.37 -8.12 -24.75
CA MET A 14 9.18 -8.10 -25.98
C MET A 14 9.70 -9.50 -26.34
N ILE A 15 10.19 -10.25 -25.36
CA ILE A 15 10.58 -11.66 -25.53
C ILE A 15 9.35 -12.50 -25.84
N SER A 16 8.21 -12.27 -25.18
CA SER A 16 6.93 -12.93 -25.46
C SER A 16 6.38 -12.54 -26.83
N ARG A 17 6.47 -11.28 -27.27
CA ARG A 17 6.04 -10.87 -28.63
C ARG A 17 6.91 -11.52 -29.71
N ILE A 18 8.23 -11.57 -29.54
CA ILE A 18 9.14 -12.23 -30.48
C ILE A 18 8.93 -13.74 -30.45
N LEU A 19 8.75 -14.34 -29.29
CA LEU A 19 8.63 -15.80 -29.12
C LEU A 19 7.23 -16.32 -29.40
N VAL A 20 6.17 -15.58 -29.07
CA VAL A 20 4.78 -15.97 -29.40
C VAL A 20 4.50 -15.86 -30.90
N THR A 21 5.13 -14.91 -31.60
CA THR A 21 5.02 -14.84 -33.07
C THR A 21 5.94 -15.82 -33.79
N THR A 22 7.11 -16.19 -33.19
CA THR A 22 8.11 -17.02 -33.87
C THR A 22 8.11 -18.48 -33.41
N PHE A 23 7.67 -18.80 -32.17
CA PHE A 23 7.83 -20.13 -31.57
C PHE A 23 6.52 -20.83 -31.15
N LEU A 24 5.35 -20.19 -31.19
CA LEU A 24 4.09 -20.93 -31.00
C LEU A 24 3.92 -22.09 -32.02
N PRO A 25 4.38 -21.97 -33.28
CA PRO A 25 4.46 -23.11 -34.19
C PRO A 25 5.45 -24.20 -33.78
N LEU A 26 6.54 -23.87 -33.07
CA LEU A 26 7.63 -24.81 -32.77
C LEU A 26 7.31 -25.81 -31.64
N PHE A 27 6.37 -25.49 -30.76
CA PHE A 27 5.91 -26.44 -29.72
C PHE A 27 5.05 -27.58 -30.31
N LEU A 28 4.59 -27.42 -31.58
CA LEU A 28 3.70 -28.35 -32.26
C LEU A 28 4.29 -28.90 -33.59
N LEU A 29 5.53 -28.50 -33.97
CA LEU A 29 6.12 -28.90 -35.26
C LEU A 29 7.23 -29.95 -35.06
N GLY A 30 6.84 -31.17 -35.32
CA GLY A 30 7.77 -32.18 -35.92
C GLY A 30 8.04 -31.79 -37.36
N THR A 31 9.29 -31.85 -37.79
CA THR A 31 9.72 -31.49 -39.14
C THR A 31 8.96 -32.24 -40.26
N ALA A 32 8.22 -31.52 -41.09
CA ALA A 32 7.63 -32.07 -42.27
C ALA A 32 7.68 -31.09 -43.48
N ASP A 33 8.05 -31.61 -44.62
CA ASP A 33 8.22 -30.97 -45.93
C ASP A 33 6.98 -30.21 -46.41
N LEU A 34 7.21 -29.01 -46.92
CA LEU A 34 6.19 -28.10 -47.47
C LEU A 34 5.83 -28.46 -48.93
N SER A 35 4.61 -28.95 -49.17
CA SER A 35 3.96 -28.89 -50.49
C SER A 35 2.49 -28.51 -50.31
N ALA A 36 2.15 -27.25 -50.56
CA ALA A 36 0.81 -26.72 -50.48
C ALA A 36 -0.02 -27.15 -51.72
N SER A 37 -1.23 -27.69 -51.51
CA SER A 37 -2.23 -27.94 -52.55
C SER A 37 -3.05 -26.66 -52.80
N PRO A 38 -3.38 -26.30 -54.05
CA PRO A 38 -4.14 -25.08 -54.35
C PRO A 38 -5.63 -25.21 -54.01
N LEU A 39 -6.23 -24.14 -53.58
CA LEU A 39 -7.68 -24.00 -53.34
C LEU A 39 -8.51 -24.14 -54.60
N PRO A 40 -9.75 -24.64 -54.52
CA PRO A 40 -10.66 -24.65 -55.66
C PRO A 40 -11.04 -23.22 -56.09
N THR A 41 -10.95 -22.94 -57.40
CA THR A 41 -11.03 -21.63 -58.06
C THR A 41 -12.41 -20.98 -58.12
N ALA A 42 -13.40 -21.38 -57.29
CA ALA A 42 -14.82 -21.02 -57.51
C ALA A 42 -15.49 -20.21 -56.39
N LEU A 43 -14.74 -19.57 -55.44
CA LEU A 43 -15.35 -18.76 -54.40
C LEU A 43 -15.27 -17.26 -54.75
N GLN A 44 -16.38 -16.69 -55.21
CA GLN A 44 -16.56 -15.25 -55.39
C GLN A 44 -16.96 -14.62 -54.07
N GLY A 45 -16.03 -13.85 -53.48
CA GLY A 45 -16.23 -13.03 -52.28
C GLY A 45 -15.27 -13.36 -51.15
N GLY A 46 -14.56 -12.33 -50.63
CA GLY A 46 -13.57 -12.49 -49.58
C GLY A 46 -14.12 -13.09 -48.26
N LYS A 47 -15.41 -12.85 -47.95
CA LYS A 47 -16.12 -13.43 -46.80
C LYS A 47 -16.18 -14.97 -46.84
N GLU A 48 -16.57 -15.51 -47.96
CA GLU A 48 -16.69 -16.96 -48.13
C GLU A 48 -15.32 -17.62 -48.13
N LYS A 49 -14.28 -16.92 -48.65
CA LYS A 49 -12.90 -17.39 -48.58
C LYS A 49 -12.40 -17.48 -47.11
N ALA A 50 -12.68 -16.49 -46.26
CA ALA A 50 -12.31 -16.53 -44.86
C ALA A 50 -12.97 -17.71 -44.12
N LYS A 51 -14.27 -17.91 -44.32
CA LYS A 51 -15.00 -19.05 -43.77
C LYS A 51 -14.44 -20.38 -44.27
N ALA A 52 -14.19 -20.50 -45.58
CA ALA A 52 -13.64 -21.71 -46.20
C ALA A 52 -12.26 -22.07 -45.62
N LEU A 53 -11.40 -21.08 -45.36
CA LEU A 53 -10.09 -21.29 -44.73
C LEU A 53 -10.23 -21.80 -43.29
N VAL A 54 -11.14 -21.24 -42.47
CA VAL A 54 -11.41 -21.73 -41.11
C VAL A 54 -11.92 -23.17 -41.15
N PHE A 55 -12.80 -23.53 -42.10
CA PHE A 55 -13.28 -24.92 -42.28
C PHE A 55 -12.20 -25.84 -42.85
N GLU A 56 -11.29 -25.33 -43.69
CA GLU A 56 -10.11 -26.08 -44.15
C GLU A 56 -9.21 -26.43 -42.94
N ALA A 57 -8.90 -25.46 -42.11
CA ALA A 57 -8.11 -25.64 -40.88
C ALA A 57 -8.70 -26.75 -39.99
N ASN A 58 -10.05 -26.83 -39.89
CA ASN A 58 -10.71 -27.83 -39.06
C ASN A 58 -10.60 -29.27 -39.62
N ARG A 59 -10.19 -29.44 -40.86
CA ARG A 59 -9.96 -30.76 -41.48
C ARG A 59 -8.49 -31.19 -41.42
N LEU A 60 -7.61 -30.32 -41.01
CA LEU A 60 -6.18 -30.56 -40.90
C LEU A 60 -5.81 -31.00 -39.47
N PRO A 61 -4.75 -31.80 -39.33
CA PRO A 61 -4.11 -31.96 -38.03
C PRO A 61 -3.73 -30.60 -37.44
N LEU A 62 -3.82 -30.46 -36.15
CA LEU A 62 -3.61 -29.17 -35.46
C LEU A 62 -2.28 -28.49 -35.84
N GLU A 63 -1.23 -29.29 -36.00
CA GLU A 63 0.12 -28.82 -36.41
C GLU A 63 0.10 -28.11 -37.77
N LYS A 64 -0.66 -28.64 -38.74
CA LYS A 64 -0.80 -28.07 -40.09
C LYS A 64 -1.88 -26.98 -40.18
N ALA A 65 -2.83 -26.96 -39.25
CA ALA A 65 -3.91 -25.98 -39.27
C ALA A 65 -3.39 -24.54 -39.09
N TRP A 66 -2.27 -24.34 -38.38
CA TRP A 66 -1.66 -23.03 -38.23
C TRP A 66 -1.13 -22.42 -39.53
N GLU A 67 -0.81 -23.20 -40.53
CA GLU A 67 -0.38 -22.74 -41.86
C GLU A 67 -1.50 -21.99 -42.61
N VAL A 68 -2.75 -22.14 -42.17
CA VAL A 68 -3.90 -21.43 -42.71
C VAL A 68 -3.97 -19.98 -42.24
N LEU A 69 -3.39 -19.66 -41.09
CA LEU A 69 -3.49 -18.32 -40.45
C LEU A 69 -2.95 -17.18 -41.32
N PRO A 70 -1.73 -17.25 -41.92
CA PRO A 70 -1.24 -16.20 -42.81
C PRO A 70 -2.15 -16.03 -44.05
N ARG A 71 -2.71 -17.11 -44.57
CA ARG A 71 -3.63 -17.08 -45.71
C ARG A 71 -4.96 -16.38 -45.41
N ILE A 72 -5.38 -16.39 -44.15
CA ILE A 72 -6.54 -15.62 -43.66
C ILE A 72 -6.19 -14.14 -43.55
N GLU A 73 -5.00 -13.83 -42.99
CA GLU A 73 -4.52 -12.46 -42.79
C GLU A 73 -4.24 -11.74 -44.13
N ASP A 74 -3.81 -12.48 -45.16
CA ASP A 74 -3.51 -11.96 -46.48
C ASP A 74 -4.76 -11.76 -47.37
N LEU A 75 -5.98 -11.95 -46.83
CA LEU A 75 -7.20 -11.73 -47.60
C LEU A 75 -7.43 -10.24 -47.87
N GLU A 76 -7.54 -9.87 -49.16
CA GLU A 76 -7.82 -8.50 -49.59
C GLU A 76 -9.29 -8.08 -49.35
N ILE A 77 -9.69 -7.98 -48.08
CA ILE A 77 -11.01 -7.49 -47.64
C ILE A 77 -10.85 -6.54 -46.44
N SER A 78 -11.87 -5.74 -46.18
CA SER A 78 -11.82 -4.83 -45.04
C SER A 78 -11.74 -5.61 -43.72
N GLU A 79 -10.98 -5.12 -42.77
CA GLU A 79 -10.75 -5.73 -41.47
C GLU A 79 -12.05 -6.04 -40.73
N ASP A 80 -13.01 -5.09 -40.71
CA ASP A 80 -14.36 -5.30 -40.16
C ASP A 80 -15.09 -6.47 -40.78
N THR A 81 -14.95 -6.62 -42.10
CA THR A 81 -15.57 -7.70 -42.86
C THR A 81 -14.92 -9.05 -42.55
N LEU A 82 -13.57 -9.06 -42.41
CA LEU A 82 -12.81 -10.22 -42.04
C LEU A 82 -13.15 -10.66 -40.62
N MET A 83 -13.11 -9.76 -39.64
CA MET A 83 -13.45 -10.04 -38.25
C MET A 83 -14.89 -10.58 -38.09
N LYS A 84 -15.84 -10.02 -38.86
CA LYS A 84 -17.22 -10.52 -38.85
C LYS A 84 -17.30 -11.95 -39.40
N SER A 85 -16.61 -12.22 -40.51
CA SER A 85 -16.59 -13.55 -41.12
C SER A 85 -15.94 -14.61 -40.26
N LEU A 86 -14.86 -14.25 -39.56
CA LEU A 86 -14.19 -15.13 -38.60
C LEU A 86 -15.05 -15.47 -37.39
N ARG A 87 -15.82 -14.50 -36.87
CA ARG A 87 -16.78 -14.75 -35.77
C ARG A 87 -17.90 -15.71 -36.20
N GLU A 88 -18.49 -15.48 -37.41
CA GLU A 88 -19.51 -16.37 -37.96
C GLU A 88 -18.95 -17.76 -38.20
N ALA A 89 -17.75 -17.87 -38.79
CA ALA A 89 -17.11 -19.16 -39.04
C ALA A 89 -16.81 -19.92 -37.75
N ALA A 90 -16.38 -19.24 -36.67
CA ALA A 90 -16.08 -19.85 -35.39
C ALA A 90 -17.33 -20.43 -34.69
N GLU A 91 -18.55 -19.95 -34.98
CA GLU A 91 -19.77 -20.50 -34.40
C GLU A 91 -20.05 -21.92 -34.96
N GLU A 92 -19.76 -22.12 -36.24
CA GLU A 92 -20.06 -23.35 -36.96
C GLU A 92 -18.88 -24.34 -37.05
N ALA A 93 -17.64 -23.85 -36.84
CA ALA A 93 -16.43 -24.65 -36.94
C ALA A 93 -16.26 -25.65 -35.78
N GLY A 94 -15.54 -26.73 -36.05
CA GLY A 94 -15.05 -27.65 -35.03
C GLY A 94 -13.89 -27.03 -34.21
N PRO A 95 -13.33 -27.79 -33.24
CA PRO A 95 -12.37 -27.27 -32.26
C PRO A 95 -11.14 -26.60 -32.86
N VAL A 96 -10.53 -27.20 -33.88
CA VAL A 96 -9.32 -26.68 -34.58
C VAL A 96 -9.64 -25.40 -35.33
N GLY A 97 -10.76 -25.36 -36.09
CA GLY A 97 -11.18 -24.15 -36.77
C GLY A 97 -11.50 -23.00 -35.83
N LYS A 98 -12.06 -23.28 -34.65
CA LYS A 98 -12.30 -22.31 -33.58
C LYS A 98 -10.98 -21.68 -33.04
N LEU A 99 -9.92 -22.49 -32.86
CA LEU A 99 -8.60 -21.99 -32.48
C LEU A 99 -8.02 -21.04 -33.52
N ILE A 100 -8.09 -21.43 -34.82
CA ILE A 100 -7.55 -20.60 -35.92
C ILE A 100 -8.33 -19.29 -36.05
N ALA A 101 -9.66 -19.34 -36.02
CA ALA A 101 -10.49 -18.15 -36.10
C ALA A 101 -10.25 -17.20 -34.91
N ALA A 102 -10.19 -17.74 -33.71
CA ALA A 102 -9.90 -16.94 -32.51
C ALA A 102 -8.50 -16.33 -32.55
N ARG A 103 -7.50 -17.05 -33.06
CA ARG A 103 -6.14 -16.51 -33.21
C ARG A 103 -6.10 -15.39 -34.25
N ALA A 104 -6.76 -15.56 -35.38
CA ALA A 104 -6.87 -14.52 -36.40
C ALA A 104 -7.57 -13.25 -35.82
N LEU A 105 -8.62 -13.42 -35.01
CA LEU A 105 -9.28 -12.31 -34.32
C LEU A 105 -8.34 -11.59 -33.37
N LEU A 106 -7.48 -12.31 -32.63
CA LEU A 106 -6.51 -11.70 -31.72
C LEU A 106 -5.38 -10.97 -32.45
N ASN A 107 -4.94 -11.48 -33.61
CA ASN A 107 -3.88 -10.86 -34.40
C ASN A 107 -4.36 -9.56 -35.07
N LEU A 108 -5.65 -9.45 -35.40
CA LEU A 108 -6.29 -8.28 -36.00
C LEU A 108 -6.82 -7.29 -34.97
N ASP A 109 -6.70 -7.56 -33.66
CA ASP A 109 -7.30 -6.79 -32.58
C ASP A 109 -6.33 -5.71 -32.07
N GLU A 110 -6.13 -4.63 -32.82
CA GLU A 110 -5.27 -3.52 -32.44
C GLU A 110 -5.80 -2.74 -31.22
N ASP A 111 -7.10 -2.66 -31.03
CA ASP A 111 -7.77 -1.88 -30.00
C ASP A 111 -8.26 -2.70 -28.79
N GLY A 112 -8.11 -4.01 -28.79
CA GLY A 112 -8.51 -4.93 -27.72
C GLY A 112 -10.01 -5.23 -27.64
N THR A 113 -10.78 -4.87 -28.69
CA THR A 113 -12.25 -5.07 -28.71
C THR A 113 -12.63 -6.51 -29.00
N GLN A 114 -11.84 -7.23 -29.80
CA GLN A 114 -12.12 -8.63 -30.21
C GLN A 114 -11.62 -9.64 -29.17
N SER A 115 -10.69 -9.29 -28.33
CA SER A 115 -10.06 -10.21 -27.37
C SER A 115 -11.06 -10.89 -26.44
N LYS A 116 -12.16 -10.21 -26.06
CA LYS A 116 -13.25 -10.84 -25.31
C LYS A 116 -13.90 -11.98 -26.10
N ARG A 117 -14.21 -11.76 -27.37
CA ARG A 117 -14.89 -12.77 -28.23
C ARG A 117 -13.96 -13.94 -28.51
N ALA A 118 -12.70 -13.68 -28.81
CA ALA A 118 -11.71 -14.73 -29.00
C ALA A 118 -11.59 -15.64 -27.75
N VAL A 119 -11.55 -15.05 -26.54
CA VAL A 119 -11.52 -15.82 -25.29
C VAL A 119 -12.83 -16.59 -25.06
N GLU A 120 -13.99 -16.05 -25.41
CA GLU A 120 -15.28 -16.76 -25.34
C GLU A 120 -15.32 -17.98 -26.26
N ILE A 121 -14.68 -17.91 -27.45
CA ILE A 121 -14.57 -19.02 -28.39
C ILE A 121 -13.61 -20.10 -27.86
N VAL A 122 -12.46 -19.70 -27.27
CA VAL A 122 -11.39 -20.60 -26.87
C VAL A 122 -11.64 -21.26 -25.50
N SER A 123 -12.24 -20.54 -24.55
CA SER A 123 -12.41 -21.05 -23.18
C SER A 123 -13.15 -22.41 -23.11
N PRO A 124 -14.22 -22.66 -23.89
CA PRO A 124 -14.88 -23.98 -23.91
C PRO A 124 -14.01 -25.12 -24.46
N LEU A 125 -12.94 -24.82 -25.20
CA LEU A 125 -12.02 -25.82 -25.73
C LEU A 125 -11.11 -26.44 -24.65
N LEU A 126 -11.12 -25.92 -23.45
CA LEU A 126 -10.46 -26.52 -22.28
C LEU A 126 -11.26 -27.69 -21.64
N ASP A 127 -12.49 -27.94 -22.11
CA ASP A 127 -13.34 -29.03 -21.60
C ASP A 127 -12.62 -30.39 -21.74
N PRO A 128 -12.61 -31.27 -20.73
CA PRO A 128 -11.98 -32.58 -20.76
C PRO A 128 -12.45 -33.49 -21.92
N LYS A 129 -13.57 -33.18 -22.55
CA LYS A 129 -14.06 -33.91 -23.73
C LYS A 129 -13.32 -33.56 -25.01
N GLN A 130 -12.57 -32.48 -25.06
CA GLN A 130 -11.77 -32.10 -26.21
C GLN A 130 -10.44 -32.87 -26.23
N GLU A 131 -9.86 -33.01 -27.42
CA GLU A 131 -8.54 -33.62 -27.58
C GLU A 131 -7.47 -32.83 -26.81
N LEU A 132 -6.50 -33.53 -26.25
CA LEU A 132 -5.50 -32.93 -25.36
C LEU A 132 -4.70 -31.82 -26.03
N ASP A 133 -4.33 -31.97 -27.30
CA ASP A 133 -3.55 -30.99 -28.06
C ASP A 133 -4.36 -29.72 -28.32
N VAL A 134 -5.66 -29.83 -28.60
CA VAL A 134 -6.58 -28.72 -28.70
C VAL A 134 -6.68 -27.98 -27.36
N ARG A 135 -6.77 -28.69 -26.26
CA ARG A 135 -6.81 -28.12 -24.90
C ARG A 135 -5.50 -27.39 -24.56
N LYS A 136 -4.37 -27.97 -24.92
CA LYS A 136 -3.04 -27.34 -24.74
C LYS A 136 -2.92 -26.05 -25.56
N ALA A 137 -3.34 -26.08 -26.83
CA ALA A 137 -3.36 -24.89 -27.68
C ALA A 137 -4.30 -23.80 -27.13
N ALA A 138 -5.47 -24.19 -26.64
CA ALA A 138 -6.43 -23.29 -26.01
C ALA A 138 -5.84 -22.64 -24.74
N ALA A 139 -5.19 -23.43 -23.87
CA ALA A 139 -4.54 -22.92 -22.68
C ALA A 139 -3.44 -21.90 -23.02
N ALA A 140 -2.62 -22.19 -24.05
CA ALA A 140 -1.57 -21.28 -24.49
C ALA A 140 -2.14 -19.95 -25.04
N MET A 141 -3.21 -20.00 -25.82
CA MET A 141 -3.87 -18.80 -26.37
C MET A 141 -4.50 -17.92 -25.30
N LEU A 142 -5.07 -18.50 -24.25
CA LEU A 142 -5.64 -17.75 -23.13
C LEU A 142 -4.59 -17.01 -22.30
N GLY A 143 -3.30 -17.30 -22.49
CA GLY A 143 -2.17 -16.60 -21.87
C GLY A 143 -1.63 -15.42 -22.68
N THR A 144 -2.29 -14.97 -23.75
CA THR A 144 -1.83 -13.84 -24.57
C THR A 144 -1.78 -12.54 -23.74
N PRO A 145 -0.65 -11.81 -23.72
CA PRO A 145 -0.46 -10.65 -22.86
C PRO A 145 -1.37 -9.46 -23.18
N ASP A 146 -1.79 -9.32 -24.42
CA ASP A 146 -2.51 -8.15 -24.94
C ASP A 146 -4.04 -8.22 -24.76
N LEU A 147 -4.54 -9.21 -24.00
CA LEU A 147 -5.97 -9.34 -23.73
C LEU A 147 -6.51 -8.13 -22.93
N GLY A 148 -7.66 -7.60 -23.36
CA GLY A 148 -8.38 -6.55 -22.63
C GLY A 148 -8.87 -7.02 -21.23
N PRO A 149 -9.26 -6.10 -20.35
CA PRO A 149 -9.57 -6.42 -18.94
C PRO A 149 -10.65 -7.50 -18.75
N THR A 150 -11.70 -7.46 -19.59
CA THR A 150 -12.81 -8.43 -19.55
C THR A 150 -12.36 -9.80 -20.03
N ALA A 151 -11.62 -9.84 -21.15
CA ALA A 151 -11.04 -11.05 -21.69
C ALA A 151 -10.09 -11.72 -20.69
N ARG A 152 -9.19 -10.97 -20.06
CA ARG A 152 -8.31 -11.46 -18.99
C ARG A 152 -9.09 -12.09 -17.83
N LYS A 153 -10.23 -11.52 -17.44
CA LYS A 153 -11.06 -12.10 -16.38
C LYS A 153 -11.61 -13.47 -16.77
N LEU A 154 -12.09 -13.63 -17.98
CA LEU A 154 -12.61 -14.91 -18.50
C LEU A 154 -11.49 -15.93 -18.63
N ALA A 155 -10.36 -15.57 -19.26
CA ALA A 155 -9.19 -16.43 -19.42
C ALA A 155 -8.68 -16.96 -18.07
N ARG A 156 -8.54 -16.08 -17.09
CA ARG A 156 -8.14 -16.47 -15.71
C ARG A 156 -9.04 -17.52 -15.09
N THR A 157 -10.35 -17.34 -15.23
CA THR A 157 -11.32 -18.28 -14.66
C THR A 157 -11.15 -19.67 -15.24
N SER A 158 -10.98 -19.75 -16.57
CA SER A 158 -10.82 -21.00 -17.30
C SER A 158 -9.48 -21.67 -16.99
N LEU A 159 -8.38 -20.90 -16.98
CA LEU A 159 -7.05 -21.42 -16.66
C LEU A 159 -6.92 -21.89 -15.20
N LEU A 160 -7.51 -21.16 -14.25
CA LEU A 160 -7.52 -21.56 -12.84
C LEU A 160 -8.27 -22.87 -12.60
N LYS A 161 -9.33 -23.14 -13.37
CA LYS A 161 -10.06 -24.41 -13.27
C LYS A 161 -9.16 -25.57 -13.66
N VAL A 162 -8.42 -25.44 -14.76
CA VAL A 162 -7.45 -26.47 -15.20
C VAL A 162 -6.32 -26.62 -14.18
N LEU A 163 -5.77 -25.52 -13.71
CA LEU A 163 -4.61 -25.55 -12.81
C LEU A 163 -4.90 -26.16 -11.44
N LYS A 164 -6.13 -26.01 -10.94
CA LYS A 164 -6.55 -26.54 -9.62
C LYS A 164 -7.00 -28.00 -9.66
N ASP A 165 -7.16 -28.56 -10.83
CA ASP A 165 -7.53 -29.97 -10.99
C ASP A 165 -6.26 -30.83 -11.02
N ASP A 166 -5.98 -31.51 -9.91
CA ASP A 166 -4.78 -32.35 -9.78
C ASP A 166 -4.87 -33.65 -10.61
N THR A 167 -6.05 -33.99 -11.15
CA THR A 167 -6.26 -35.15 -12.02
C THR A 167 -6.03 -34.82 -13.49
N GLU A 168 -5.81 -33.55 -13.80
CA GLU A 168 -5.62 -33.06 -15.16
C GLU A 168 -4.24 -33.45 -15.74
N ASP A 169 -4.13 -33.48 -17.06
CA ASP A 169 -2.83 -33.71 -17.73
C ASP A 169 -1.78 -32.69 -17.22
N GLN A 170 -0.60 -33.21 -16.84
CA GLN A 170 0.43 -32.39 -16.21
C GLN A 170 1.04 -31.36 -17.16
N GLY A 171 1.18 -31.70 -18.45
CA GLY A 171 1.64 -30.78 -19.49
C GLY A 171 0.62 -29.63 -19.70
N LEU A 172 -0.67 -29.93 -19.67
CA LEU A 172 -1.72 -28.95 -19.75
C LEU A 172 -1.71 -28.05 -18.49
N ARG A 173 -1.45 -28.58 -17.32
CA ARG A 173 -1.28 -27.78 -16.08
C ARG A 173 -0.08 -26.85 -16.14
N ILE A 174 1.04 -27.28 -16.70
CA ILE A 174 2.22 -26.43 -16.93
C ILE A 174 1.85 -25.26 -17.85
N LEU A 175 1.17 -25.53 -18.97
CA LEU A 175 0.74 -24.48 -19.91
C LEU A 175 -0.29 -23.53 -19.26
N ALA A 176 -1.23 -24.05 -18.48
CA ALA A 176 -2.20 -23.24 -17.76
C ALA A 176 -1.50 -22.33 -16.71
N ALA A 177 -0.50 -22.85 -15.98
CA ALA A 177 0.28 -22.07 -15.03
C ALA A 177 1.08 -20.96 -15.73
N ARG A 178 1.80 -21.30 -16.81
CA ARG A 178 2.49 -20.34 -17.66
C ARG A 178 1.54 -19.22 -18.14
N SER A 179 0.43 -19.59 -18.72
CA SER A 179 -0.56 -18.68 -19.28
C SER A 179 -1.21 -17.80 -18.20
N LEU A 180 -1.45 -18.34 -17.00
CA LEU A 180 -1.99 -17.62 -15.87
C LEU A 180 -1.02 -16.55 -15.36
N HIS A 181 0.30 -16.73 -15.53
CA HIS A 181 1.29 -15.70 -15.21
C HIS A 181 0.99 -14.37 -15.96
N PHE A 182 0.65 -14.43 -17.22
CA PHE A 182 0.43 -13.24 -18.06
C PHE A 182 -0.93 -12.55 -17.85
N VAL A 183 -1.95 -13.32 -17.46
CA VAL A 183 -3.32 -12.80 -17.32
C VAL A 183 -3.82 -12.78 -15.89
N GLY A 184 -3.08 -13.36 -14.95
CA GLY A 184 -3.44 -13.51 -13.53
C GLY A 184 -3.39 -12.21 -12.72
N ARG A 185 -3.98 -12.25 -11.53
CA ARG A 185 -3.72 -11.29 -10.45
C ARG A 185 -2.52 -11.77 -9.63
N ALA A 186 -1.91 -10.90 -8.82
CA ALA A 186 -0.72 -11.21 -8.04
C ALA A 186 -0.78 -12.58 -7.33
N GLU A 187 -1.82 -12.84 -6.55
CA GLU A 187 -2.02 -14.11 -5.83
C GLU A 187 -2.09 -15.35 -6.77
N GLN A 188 -2.62 -15.15 -7.98
CA GLN A 188 -2.76 -16.20 -8.98
C GLN A 188 -1.46 -16.45 -9.73
N VAL A 189 -0.70 -15.39 -9.97
CA VAL A 189 0.65 -15.45 -10.54
C VAL A 189 1.58 -16.19 -9.58
N ASP A 190 1.53 -15.87 -8.29
CA ASP A 190 2.32 -16.56 -7.25
C ASP A 190 1.92 -18.04 -7.11
N TYR A 191 0.64 -18.34 -7.22
CA TYR A 191 0.17 -19.74 -7.23
C TYR A 191 0.66 -20.48 -8.46
N ALA A 192 0.52 -19.90 -9.65
CA ALA A 192 0.99 -20.48 -10.91
C ALA A 192 2.50 -20.74 -10.87
N ARG A 193 3.29 -19.78 -10.40
CA ARG A 193 4.73 -19.91 -10.24
C ARG A 193 5.10 -21.07 -9.29
N ARG A 194 4.41 -21.20 -8.15
CA ARG A 194 4.64 -22.32 -7.21
C ARG A 194 4.39 -23.67 -7.87
N VAL A 195 3.31 -23.79 -8.64
CA VAL A 195 3.01 -25.02 -9.39
C VAL A 195 4.15 -25.33 -10.38
N LEU A 196 4.67 -24.34 -11.10
CA LEU A 196 5.80 -24.55 -12.02
C LEU A 196 7.08 -24.96 -11.27
N LEU A 197 7.36 -24.40 -10.12
CA LEU A 197 8.50 -24.78 -9.27
C LEU A 197 8.37 -26.20 -8.75
N ASP A 198 7.16 -26.69 -8.47
CA ASP A 198 6.95 -28.08 -8.06
C ASP A 198 7.24 -29.06 -9.19
N PHE A 199 7.01 -28.68 -10.46
CA PHE A 199 7.41 -29.51 -11.61
C PHE A 199 8.91 -29.67 -11.75
N LEU A 200 9.74 -28.72 -11.29
CA LEU A 200 11.19 -28.88 -11.26
C LEU A 200 11.65 -30.04 -10.35
N ARG A 201 10.80 -30.45 -9.42
CA ARG A 201 11.03 -31.59 -8.52
C ARG A 201 10.46 -32.90 -9.03
N SER A 202 9.81 -32.89 -10.19
CA SER A 202 9.23 -34.09 -10.80
C SER A 202 10.30 -35.18 -11.03
N LYS A 203 9.90 -36.42 -10.85
CA LYS A 203 10.70 -37.60 -11.25
C LYS A 203 10.64 -37.82 -12.75
N ASP A 204 9.63 -37.34 -13.42
CA ASP A 204 9.46 -37.34 -14.86
C ASP A 204 10.36 -36.24 -15.46
N ARG A 205 11.35 -36.65 -16.25
CA ARG A 205 12.32 -35.75 -16.87
C ARG A 205 11.67 -34.75 -17.82
N GLU A 206 10.67 -35.21 -18.60
CA GLU A 206 9.97 -34.37 -19.57
C GLU A 206 9.17 -33.26 -18.90
N LEU A 207 8.42 -33.60 -17.87
CA LEU A 207 7.67 -32.60 -17.07
C LEU A 207 8.59 -31.62 -16.36
N LYS A 208 9.75 -32.08 -15.88
CA LYS A 208 10.78 -31.22 -15.28
C LYS A 208 11.32 -30.20 -16.28
N ILE A 209 11.61 -30.64 -17.51
CA ILE A 209 12.07 -29.78 -18.61
C ILE A 209 10.97 -28.78 -19.00
N ASP A 210 9.74 -29.23 -19.17
CA ASP A 210 8.61 -28.36 -19.53
C ASP A 210 8.34 -27.31 -18.45
N GLY A 211 8.46 -27.67 -17.19
CA GLY A 211 8.37 -26.74 -16.07
C GLY A 211 9.49 -25.70 -16.11
N ALA A 212 10.73 -26.10 -16.41
CA ALA A 212 11.88 -25.19 -16.53
C ALA A 212 11.72 -24.22 -17.71
N LEU A 213 11.29 -24.71 -18.88
CA LEU A 213 11.01 -23.87 -20.05
C LEU A 213 9.90 -22.87 -19.75
N ALA A 214 8.82 -23.30 -19.10
CA ALA A 214 7.74 -22.40 -18.69
C ALA A 214 8.20 -21.33 -17.70
N LEU A 215 9.07 -21.67 -16.73
CA LEU A 215 9.68 -20.71 -15.79
C LEU A 215 10.58 -19.70 -16.52
N ALA A 216 11.39 -20.16 -17.48
CA ALA A 216 12.24 -19.29 -18.28
C ALA A 216 11.39 -18.29 -19.09
N GLU A 217 10.29 -18.75 -19.67
CA GLU A 217 9.39 -17.91 -20.47
C GLU A 217 8.70 -16.83 -19.62
N ILE A 218 8.36 -17.12 -18.38
CA ILE A 218 7.82 -16.13 -17.45
C ILE A 218 8.88 -15.24 -16.78
N GLY A 219 10.16 -15.42 -17.15
CA GLY A 219 11.30 -14.60 -16.68
C GLY A 219 11.97 -15.11 -15.42
N ASP A 220 11.61 -16.29 -14.89
CA ASP A 220 12.27 -16.90 -13.73
C ASP A 220 13.46 -17.78 -14.16
N MET A 221 14.46 -17.12 -14.75
CA MET A 221 15.68 -17.79 -15.21
C MET A 221 16.52 -18.39 -14.07
N ILE A 222 16.44 -17.81 -12.86
CA ILE A 222 17.20 -18.31 -11.70
C ILE A 222 16.78 -19.73 -11.37
N SER A 223 15.47 -19.99 -11.32
CA SER A 223 14.93 -21.31 -11.00
C SER A 223 15.09 -22.31 -12.16
N ALA A 224 15.07 -21.84 -13.40
CA ALA A 224 15.12 -22.69 -14.59
C ALA A 224 16.53 -23.07 -15.03
N ARG A 225 17.52 -22.22 -14.78
CA ARG A 225 18.89 -22.27 -15.34
C ARG A 225 19.53 -23.66 -15.34
N ALA A 226 19.59 -24.30 -14.17
CA ALA A 226 20.32 -25.58 -14.04
C ALA A 226 19.73 -26.67 -14.96
N ILE A 227 18.43 -26.67 -15.19
CA ILE A 227 17.77 -27.65 -16.08
C ILE A 227 17.96 -27.25 -17.55
N LEU A 228 17.95 -25.96 -17.85
CA LEU A 228 18.19 -25.47 -19.21
C LEU A 228 19.64 -25.76 -19.67
N GLU A 229 20.62 -25.58 -18.79
CA GLU A 229 22.02 -25.93 -19.04
C GLU A 229 22.23 -27.46 -19.22
N GLU A 230 21.40 -28.29 -18.55
CA GLU A 230 21.43 -29.74 -18.72
C GLU A 230 21.03 -30.19 -20.14
N ILE A 231 20.09 -29.46 -20.77
CA ILE A 231 19.48 -29.86 -22.06
C ILE A 231 19.95 -29.02 -23.26
N GLU A 232 20.73 -27.93 -23.04
CA GLU A 232 21.08 -26.99 -24.12
C GLU A 232 21.86 -27.67 -25.28
N GLU A 233 22.65 -28.70 -25.01
CA GLU A 233 23.41 -29.46 -26.04
C GLU A 233 22.57 -30.50 -26.79
N GLU A 234 21.33 -30.75 -26.34
CA GLU A 234 20.49 -31.74 -27.02
C GLU A 234 20.02 -31.27 -28.39
N PRO A 235 20.05 -32.15 -29.43
CA PRO A 235 19.56 -31.83 -30.76
C PRO A 235 18.04 -31.92 -30.84
N THR A 236 17.32 -31.34 -29.88
CA THR A 236 15.87 -31.36 -29.78
C THR A 236 15.32 -29.95 -29.86
N ALA A 237 13.99 -29.78 -30.13
CA ALA A 237 13.32 -28.49 -30.06
C ALA A 237 13.48 -27.87 -28.68
N LYS A 238 13.34 -28.64 -27.59
CA LYS A 238 13.50 -28.18 -26.21
C LYS A 238 14.93 -27.72 -25.91
N GLY A 239 15.94 -28.42 -26.38
CA GLY A 239 17.33 -28.00 -26.30
C GLY A 239 17.60 -26.69 -27.05
N SER A 240 17.00 -26.53 -28.25
CA SER A 240 17.09 -25.28 -29.00
C SER A 240 16.45 -24.11 -28.26
N MET A 241 15.30 -24.32 -27.61
CA MET A 241 14.66 -23.32 -26.75
C MET A 241 15.52 -22.97 -25.55
N ALA A 242 16.08 -23.95 -24.86
CA ALA A 242 17.00 -23.74 -23.73
C ALA A 242 18.20 -22.87 -24.12
N ARG A 243 18.88 -23.20 -25.24
CA ARG A 243 19.95 -22.35 -25.81
C ARG A 243 19.48 -20.90 -26.06
N SER A 244 18.28 -20.74 -26.59
CA SER A 244 17.74 -19.41 -26.88
C SER A 244 17.51 -18.58 -25.60
N TYR A 245 16.93 -19.18 -24.56
CA TYR A 245 16.72 -18.51 -23.27
C TYR A 245 18.04 -18.18 -22.56
N LEU A 246 18.99 -19.12 -22.52
CA LEU A 246 20.30 -18.89 -21.91
C LEU A 246 21.09 -17.81 -22.64
N ARG A 247 21.05 -17.81 -24.00
CA ARG A 247 21.67 -16.74 -24.82
C ARG A 247 21.03 -15.36 -24.55
N LEU A 248 19.70 -15.27 -24.48
CA LEU A 248 18.99 -14.03 -24.19
C LEU A 248 19.36 -13.50 -22.81
N GLU A 249 19.48 -14.37 -21.82
CA GLU A 249 19.91 -13.98 -20.48
C GLU A 249 21.38 -13.55 -20.47
N GLN A 250 22.26 -14.26 -21.17
CA GLN A 250 23.67 -13.87 -21.32
C GLN A 250 23.76 -12.48 -21.98
N GLN A 251 23.05 -12.24 -23.07
CA GLN A 251 23.01 -10.94 -23.74
C GLN A 251 22.48 -9.84 -22.82
N ALA A 252 21.43 -10.13 -22.03
CA ALA A 252 20.91 -9.20 -21.05
C ALA A 252 21.93 -8.88 -19.96
N SER A 253 22.65 -9.89 -19.46
CA SER A 253 23.69 -9.69 -18.46
C SER A 253 24.94 -9.01 -19.03
N GLU A 254 25.28 -9.25 -20.29
CA GLU A 254 26.36 -8.53 -20.99
C GLU A 254 26.02 -7.06 -21.23
N HIS A 255 24.78 -6.76 -21.61
CA HIS A 255 24.26 -5.39 -21.71
C HIS A 255 24.32 -4.67 -20.34
N GLU A 256 23.92 -5.35 -19.30
CA GLU A 256 23.98 -4.83 -17.94
C GLU A 256 25.42 -4.60 -17.47
N ARG A 257 26.33 -5.53 -17.80
CA ARG A 257 27.79 -5.37 -17.55
C ARG A 257 28.38 -4.25 -18.40
N ALA A 258 27.94 -4.08 -19.66
CA ALA A 258 28.36 -2.99 -20.54
C ALA A 258 27.87 -1.64 -20.00
N ILE A 259 26.63 -1.55 -19.54
CA ILE A 259 26.09 -0.36 -18.88
C ILE A 259 26.89 -0.06 -17.60
N ARG A 260 27.16 -1.07 -16.74
CA ARG A 260 27.98 -0.90 -15.53
C ARG A 260 29.43 -0.48 -15.88
N ARG A 261 30.04 -1.03 -16.94
CA ARG A 261 31.38 -0.62 -17.40
C ARG A 261 31.37 0.81 -17.96
N LEU A 262 30.33 1.20 -18.69
CA LEU A 262 30.14 2.57 -19.12
C LEU A 262 29.97 3.53 -17.93
N GLN A 263 29.18 3.14 -16.95
CA GLN A 263 29.00 3.87 -15.70
C GLN A 263 30.31 3.98 -14.92
N GLN A 264 31.08 2.87 -14.79
CA GLN A 264 32.40 2.88 -14.18
C GLN A 264 33.44 3.67 -14.98
N ARG A 265 33.41 3.63 -16.33
CA ARG A 265 34.25 4.48 -17.17
C ARG A 265 33.91 5.96 -17.02
N ILE A 266 32.63 6.29 -16.96
CA ILE A 266 32.17 7.67 -16.69
C ILE A 266 32.66 8.12 -15.30
N LEU A 267 32.60 7.26 -14.28
CA LEU A 267 33.12 7.52 -12.95
C LEU A 267 34.68 7.67 -12.99
N GLN A 268 35.37 6.74 -13.64
CA GLN A 268 36.84 6.77 -13.76
C GLN A 268 37.34 7.96 -14.60
N THR A 269 36.65 8.33 -15.65
CA THR A 269 36.95 9.54 -16.45
C THR A 269 36.72 10.81 -15.62
N ARG A 270 35.73 10.81 -14.75
CA ARG A 270 35.51 11.89 -13.76
C ARG A 270 36.59 11.95 -12.68
N MET A 271 37.11 10.79 -12.24
CA MET A 271 38.19 10.72 -11.24
C MET A 271 39.60 10.98 -11.82
N GLN A 272 39.81 10.76 -13.11
CA GLN A 272 41.11 11.02 -13.77
C GLN A 272 41.21 12.41 -14.42
N GLY A 273 40.08 13.15 -14.47
CA GLY A 273 40.02 14.51 -15.05
C GLY A 273 40.48 15.65 -14.14
N GLY A 274 41.18 15.35 -13.04
CA GLY A 274 41.67 16.33 -12.07
C GLY A 274 42.91 17.13 -12.45
N GLN A 275 43.34 17.16 -13.68
CA GLN A 275 44.37 18.10 -14.20
C GLN A 275 44.12 18.40 -15.69
N GLY A 276 43.32 19.40 -15.95
CA GLY A 276 43.14 19.95 -17.30
C GLY A 276 41.97 20.92 -17.34
N GLU A 277 42.23 22.17 -17.68
CA GLU A 277 41.20 23.14 -18.03
C GLU A 277 40.36 22.63 -19.21
N GLY A 278 39.33 21.85 -18.90
CA GLY A 278 38.38 21.29 -19.84
C GLY A 278 37.00 21.83 -19.56
N GLN A 279 36.45 22.61 -20.49
CA GLN A 279 35.09 23.11 -20.51
C GLN A 279 34.09 21.98 -20.15
N SER A 280 33.61 21.95 -18.89
CA SER A 280 32.42 21.21 -18.54
C SER A 280 31.18 22.03 -18.97
N SER A 281 30.64 21.78 -20.15
CA SER A 281 29.35 22.33 -20.57
C SER A 281 28.21 21.59 -19.87
N GLY A 282 28.30 21.43 -18.54
CA GLY A 282 27.34 20.70 -17.73
C GLY A 282 26.29 21.61 -17.09
N ARG A 283 25.04 21.15 -17.01
CA ARG A 283 23.93 21.84 -16.33
C ARG A 283 24.24 22.23 -14.89
N PHE A 284 25.27 21.70 -14.28
CA PHE A 284 25.65 21.88 -12.88
C PHE A 284 27.06 22.45 -12.67
N GLU A 285 27.64 23.06 -13.71
CA GLU A 285 28.95 23.70 -13.65
C GLU A 285 29.12 24.68 -12.46
N LEU A 286 28.03 25.34 -12.06
CA LEU A 286 28.03 26.20 -10.88
C LEU A 286 28.28 25.43 -9.59
N LEU A 287 27.66 24.26 -9.44
CA LEU A 287 27.85 23.43 -8.26
C LEU A 287 29.25 22.83 -8.21
N ASP A 288 29.77 22.38 -9.36
CA ASP A 288 31.15 21.88 -9.48
C ASP A 288 32.16 23.00 -9.11
N ARG A 289 31.95 24.21 -9.59
CA ARG A 289 32.81 25.36 -9.25
C ARG A 289 32.72 25.76 -7.77
N ILE A 290 31.50 25.69 -7.17
CA ILE A 290 31.35 25.97 -5.73
C ILE A 290 32.04 24.88 -4.94
N TYR A 291 31.92 23.59 -5.33
CA TYR A 291 32.64 22.51 -4.70
C TYR A 291 34.16 22.72 -4.73
N ASP A 292 34.73 23.08 -5.90
CA ASP A 292 36.13 23.36 -6.04
C ASP A 292 36.59 24.54 -5.16
N LEU A 293 35.76 25.56 -5.00
CA LEU A 293 36.06 26.68 -4.09
C LEU A 293 36.05 26.25 -2.62
N ILE A 294 35.09 25.40 -2.22
CA ILE A 294 35.04 24.85 -0.87
C ILE A 294 36.27 23.99 -0.61
N GLN A 295 36.64 23.10 -1.49
CA GLN A 295 37.83 22.24 -1.36
C GLN A 295 39.13 23.05 -1.28
N ARG A 296 39.18 24.21 -1.98
CA ARG A 296 40.40 25.05 -2.03
C ARG A 296 40.53 26.00 -0.85
N TYR A 297 39.43 26.52 -0.34
CA TYR A 297 39.45 27.65 0.59
C TYR A 297 38.80 27.42 1.96
N HIS A 298 37.98 26.37 2.12
CA HIS A 298 37.37 26.09 3.40
C HIS A 298 38.39 25.51 4.38
N MET A 299 38.43 26.02 5.59
CA MET A 299 39.42 25.61 6.61
C MET A 299 39.36 24.09 6.93
N ASP A 300 38.17 23.54 6.97
CA ASP A 300 37.92 22.12 7.32
C ASP A 300 37.53 21.31 6.09
N ALA A 301 37.98 21.69 4.89
CA ALA A 301 37.61 21.03 3.63
C ALA A 301 37.92 19.52 3.62
N LYS A 302 38.99 19.11 4.32
CA LYS A 302 39.43 17.69 4.40
C LYS A 302 38.49 16.82 5.25
N ASP A 303 37.74 17.44 6.15
CA ASP A 303 36.81 16.77 7.06
C ASP A 303 35.37 16.77 6.51
N LEU A 304 35.13 17.38 5.35
CA LEU A 304 33.81 17.43 4.71
C LEU A 304 33.56 16.15 3.92
N ASP A 305 32.43 15.50 4.23
CA ASP A 305 31.94 14.35 3.47
C ASP A 305 31.29 14.81 2.15
N GLU A 306 31.88 14.44 1.04
CA GLU A 306 31.37 14.74 -0.30
C GLU A 306 29.95 14.22 -0.50
N THR A 307 29.63 13.04 0.04
CA THR A 307 28.30 12.42 -0.09
C THR A 307 27.25 13.30 0.56
N VAL A 308 27.52 13.82 1.76
CA VAL A 308 26.62 14.72 2.49
C VAL A 308 26.40 16.02 1.69
N MET A 309 27.46 16.60 1.12
CA MET A 309 27.35 17.81 0.31
C MET A 309 26.50 17.60 -0.95
N VAL A 310 26.69 16.49 -1.64
CA VAL A 310 25.89 16.12 -2.82
C VAL A 310 24.42 15.88 -2.43
N GLU A 311 24.18 15.22 -1.31
CA GLU A 311 22.82 15.04 -0.78
C GLU A 311 22.14 16.36 -0.41
N ASP A 312 22.87 17.30 0.18
CA ASP A 312 22.32 18.60 0.55
C ASP A 312 22.04 19.45 -0.70
N ALA A 313 22.88 19.38 -1.73
CA ALA A 313 22.58 19.97 -3.03
C ALA A 313 21.31 19.36 -3.65
N ALA A 314 21.15 18.03 -3.59
CA ALA A 314 19.93 17.34 -4.05
C ALA A 314 18.69 17.77 -3.24
N LYS A 315 18.80 17.90 -1.91
CA LYS A 315 17.73 18.44 -1.04
C LYS A 315 17.37 19.87 -1.45
N GLY A 316 18.37 20.72 -1.74
CA GLY A 316 18.17 22.09 -2.24
C GLY A 316 17.41 22.14 -3.55
N MET A 317 17.79 21.30 -4.53
CA MET A 317 17.09 21.18 -5.81
C MET A 317 15.63 20.76 -5.65
N MET A 318 15.37 19.76 -4.82
CA MET A 318 14.01 19.25 -4.58
C MET A 318 13.14 20.29 -3.87
N LYS A 319 13.71 21.05 -2.93
CA LYS A 319 13.01 22.13 -2.20
C LYS A 319 12.55 23.26 -3.14
N ALA A 320 13.24 23.48 -4.27
CA ALA A 320 12.87 24.47 -5.26
C ALA A 320 11.61 24.11 -6.07
N LEU A 321 11.19 22.83 -6.09
CA LEU A 321 10.02 22.38 -6.83
C LEU A 321 8.71 22.74 -6.13
N ASP A 322 8.53 22.20 -4.94
CA ASP A 322 7.37 22.41 -4.08
C ASP A 322 7.68 21.91 -2.64
N ARG A 323 6.79 22.21 -1.70
CA ARG A 323 6.96 21.82 -0.28
C ARG A 323 6.80 20.32 0.02
N PHE A 324 6.40 19.52 -0.96
CA PHE A 324 6.14 18.07 -0.78
C PHE A 324 7.16 17.21 -1.51
N SER A 325 7.83 17.77 -2.51
CA SER A 325 8.95 17.12 -3.18
C SER A 325 10.19 17.15 -2.27
N SER A 326 10.93 16.04 -2.20
CA SER A 326 12.10 15.93 -1.34
C SER A 326 13.06 14.85 -1.84
N TYR A 327 14.34 15.06 -1.59
CA TYR A 327 15.32 13.99 -1.59
C TYR A 327 15.25 13.27 -0.25
N MET A 328 15.26 11.96 -0.29
CA MET A 328 15.27 11.09 0.89
C MET A 328 16.54 10.25 0.86
N THR A 329 17.36 10.36 1.89
CA THR A 329 18.48 9.43 2.13
C THR A 329 17.95 8.01 2.32
N SER A 330 18.83 7.01 2.28
CA SER A 330 18.44 5.62 2.59
C SER A 330 17.75 5.49 3.94
N ASP A 331 18.28 6.14 4.97
CA ASP A 331 17.70 6.12 6.32
C ASP A 331 16.32 6.80 6.37
N ALA A 332 16.20 7.97 5.77
CA ALA A 332 14.92 8.69 5.70
C ALA A 332 13.85 7.89 4.93
N TYR A 333 14.25 7.20 3.86
CA TYR A 333 13.34 6.32 3.13
C TYR A 333 12.96 5.09 3.94
N ARG A 334 13.90 4.49 4.67
CA ARG A 334 13.64 3.35 5.56
C ARG A 334 12.61 3.71 6.65
N ALA A 335 12.81 4.84 7.32
CA ALA A 335 11.87 5.35 8.32
C ALA A 335 10.49 5.62 7.71
N PHE A 336 10.43 6.27 6.54
CA PHE A 336 9.18 6.54 5.84
C PHE A 336 8.45 5.26 5.43
N ALA A 337 9.17 4.26 4.91
CA ALA A 337 8.59 2.97 4.52
C ALA A 337 8.05 2.21 5.74
N PHE A 338 8.75 2.28 6.86
CA PHE A 338 8.32 1.72 8.13
C PHE A 338 7.02 2.39 8.63
N ASP A 339 6.96 3.71 8.63
CA ASP A 339 5.76 4.46 9.07
C ASP A 339 4.51 4.10 8.25
N LEU A 340 4.69 3.84 6.95
CA LEU A 340 3.59 3.41 6.08
C LEU A 340 3.23 1.92 6.23
N GLY A 341 4.22 1.06 6.45
CA GLY A 341 4.02 -0.40 6.57
C GLY A 341 3.45 -0.81 7.92
N ARG A 342 3.88 -0.17 9.00
CA ARG A 342 3.53 -0.47 10.40
C ARG A 342 3.73 -1.93 10.81
N LEU A 343 4.64 -2.64 10.14
CA LEU A 343 4.99 -4.02 10.42
C LEU A 343 6.45 -4.11 10.83
N TYR A 344 6.74 -4.78 11.95
CA TYR A 344 8.11 -5.06 12.39
C TYR A 344 8.17 -6.29 13.28
N GLY A 345 9.31 -6.97 13.25
CA GLY A 345 9.60 -8.04 14.22
C GLY A 345 10.07 -7.45 15.56
N GLY A 346 9.43 -7.82 16.67
CA GLY A 346 9.82 -7.31 17.96
C GLY A 346 8.89 -7.66 19.11
N ILE A 347 9.02 -6.93 20.22
CA ILE A 347 8.27 -7.20 21.46
C ILE A 347 6.86 -6.58 21.49
N GLY A 348 6.56 -5.62 20.61
CA GLY A 348 5.24 -4.99 20.56
C GLY A 348 4.96 -4.03 21.70
N ALA A 349 5.75 -2.97 21.82
CA ALA A 349 5.55 -1.89 22.79
C ALA A 349 5.89 -0.52 22.17
N PHE A 350 5.16 0.52 22.57
CA PHE A 350 5.60 1.90 22.41
C PHE A 350 6.55 2.24 23.55
N VAL A 351 7.64 2.89 23.24
CA VAL A 351 8.74 3.17 24.18
C VAL A 351 9.19 4.62 24.05
N ASN A 352 9.80 5.14 25.10
CA ASN A 352 10.47 6.43 25.08
C ASN A 352 11.65 6.47 26.08
N VAL A 353 12.44 7.52 26.01
CA VAL A 353 13.42 7.85 27.05
C VAL A 353 12.87 9.03 27.84
N GLN A 354 12.75 8.87 29.16
CA GLN A 354 12.32 9.92 30.08
C GLN A 354 13.33 10.04 31.22
N HIS A 355 13.90 11.24 31.38
CA HIS A 355 14.97 11.51 32.39
C HIS A 355 16.19 10.56 32.27
N GLY A 356 16.59 10.25 31.03
CA GLY A 356 17.70 9.33 30.74
C GLY A 356 17.40 7.85 30.92
N VAL A 357 16.16 7.50 31.25
CA VAL A 357 15.75 6.10 31.47
C VAL A 357 14.82 5.66 30.35
N PHE A 358 15.15 4.50 29.77
CA PHE A 358 14.33 3.89 28.75
C PHE A 358 13.14 3.15 29.36
N GLN A 359 11.94 3.50 28.94
CA GLN A 359 10.72 2.94 29.52
C GLN A 359 9.65 2.63 28.48
N ILE A 360 8.76 1.72 28.85
CA ILE A 360 7.57 1.40 28.09
C ILE A 360 6.53 2.50 28.30
N THR A 361 6.16 3.19 27.21
CA THR A 361 5.03 4.13 27.23
C THR A 361 3.71 3.37 27.29
N ARG A 362 3.59 2.31 26.50
CA ARG A 362 2.49 1.34 26.60
C ARG A 362 2.79 0.09 25.76
N PRO A 363 2.37 -1.10 26.19
CA PRO A 363 2.40 -2.32 25.35
C PRO A 363 1.30 -2.28 24.28
N ILE A 364 1.56 -2.87 23.12
CA ILE A 364 0.57 -3.07 22.08
C ILE A 364 -0.33 -4.25 22.47
N TYR A 365 -1.64 -4.03 22.43
CA TYR A 365 -2.62 -5.06 22.78
C TYR A 365 -2.38 -6.33 21.97
N SER A 366 -2.49 -7.48 22.65
CA SER A 366 -2.21 -8.83 22.12
C SER A 366 -0.76 -9.12 21.70
N GLY A 367 0.13 -8.14 21.69
CA GLY A 367 1.55 -8.32 21.42
C GLY A 367 2.30 -9.09 22.51
N PRO A 368 3.56 -9.49 22.25
CA PRO A 368 4.40 -10.20 23.24
C PRO A 368 4.54 -9.45 24.57
N ALA A 369 4.88 -8.16 24.52
CA ALA A 369 5.00 -7.32 25.70
C ALA A 369 3.71 -7.29 26.54
N TYR A 370 2.55 -7.14 25.89
CA TYR A 370 1.24 -7.19 26.55
C TYR A 370 0.99 -8.54 27.23
N LYS A 371 1.24 -9.64 26.53
CA LYS A 371 1.03 -11.01 27.05
C LYS A 371 1.96 -11.34 28.22
N ALA A 372 3.18 -10.83 28.19
CA ALA A 372 4.15 -10.99 29.28
C ALA A 372 3.86 -10.15 30.53
N GLY A 373 2.84 -9.29 30.47
CA GLY A 373 2.46 -8.51 31.63
C GLY A 373 3.25 -7.17 31.77
N LEU A 374 3.94 -6.71 30.73
CA LEU A 374 4.57 -5.39 30.74
C LEU A 374 3.52 -4.27 30.77
N MET A 375 3.81 -3.18 31.45
CA MET A 375 2.92 -2.06 31.69
C MET A 375 3.57 -0.73 31.29
N SER A 376 2.77 0.32 31.16
CA SER A 376 3.26 1.68 31.06
C SER A 376 4.09 2.06 32.31
N GLY A 377 5.22 2.71 32.06
CA GLY A 377 6.17 3.09 33.10
C GLY A 377 7.17 2.00 33.49
N ASP A 378 7.08 0.78 32.95
CA ASP A 378 8.12 -0.23 33.14
C ASP A 378 9.43 0.24 32.51
N GLN A 379 10.50 0.25 33.28
CA GLN A 379 11.84 0.64 32.85
C GLN A 379 12.57 -0.62 32.36
N ILE A 380 13.12 -0.55 31.16
CA ILE A 380 13.96 -1.62 30.62
C ILE A 380 15.41 -1.24 30.84
N LEU A 381 16.08 -1.93 31.76
CA LEU A 381 17.45 -1.64 32.15
C LEU A 381 18.50 -2.36 31.31
N LYS A 382 18.14 -3.55 30.76
CA LYS A 382 18.99 -4.34 29.86
C LYS A 382 18.18 -5.07 28.82
N VAL A 383 18.81 -5.32 27.67
CA VAL A 383 18.35 -6.24 26.62
C VAL A 383 19.41 -7.32 26.47
N GLY A 384 19.12 -8.54 26.89
CA GLY A 384 20.15 -9.57 27.12
C GLY A 384 21.17 -9.07 28.12
N ASN A 385 22.46 -9.12 27.77
CA ASN A 385 23.55 -8.62 28.58
C ASN A 385 23.89 -7.14 28.31
N TRP A 386 23.23 -6.49 27.39
CA TRP A 386 23.51 -5.10 26.99
C TRP A 386 22.68 -4.10 27.79
N SER A 387 23.36 -3.09 28.40
CA SER A 387 22.70 -2.05 29.20
C SER A 387 22.03 -1.00 28.32
N THR A 388 20.84 -0.57 28.70
CA THR A 388 20.10 0.51 28.02
C THR A 388 20.42 1.90 28.60
N MET A 389 21.19 1.98 29.71
CA MET A 389 21.53 3.26 30.33
C MET A 389 22.50 4.04 29.46
N ASP A 390 22.23 5.31 29.28
CA ASP A 390 22.99 6.26 28.47
C ASP A 390 23.12 5.87 26.99
N GLN A 391 22.18 5.04 26.48
CA GLN A 391 22.11 4.66 25.08
C GLN A 391 21.08 5.48 24.33
N GLU A 392 21.31 5.66 23.03
CA GLU A 392 20.36 6.31 22.15
C GLU A 392 19.09 5.44 21.96
N LEU A 393 17.93 6.11 21.90
CA LEU A 393 16.63 5.44 21.75
C LEU A 393 16.60 4.45 20.59
N ASP A 394 17.17 4.83 19.45
CA ASP A 394 17.18 4.01 18.24
C ASP A 394 18.02 2.74 18.42
N ASP A 395 19.10 2.79 19.16
CA ASP A 395 19.94 1.62 19.40
C ASP A 395 19.27 0.63 20.37
N ILE A 396 18.55 1.14 21.37
CA ILE A 396 17.76 0.30 22.27
C ILE A 396 16.63 -0.40 21.48
N ILE A 397 15.93 0.36 20.62
CA ILE A 397 14.87 -0.20 19.77
C ILE A 397 15.42 -1.31 18.85
N LYS A 398 16.63 -1.15 18.28
CA LYS A 398 17.25 -2.20 17.45
C LYS A 398 17.48 -3.51 18.22
N HIS A 399 17.89 -3.43 19.49
CA HIS A 399 18.11 -4.63 20.31
C HIS A 399 16.80 -5.32 20.71
N LEU A 400 15.70 -4.55 20.83
CA LEU A 400 14.37 -5.09 21.13
C LEU A 400 13.70 -5.71 19.89
N LYS A 401 14.00 -5.18 18.72
CA LYS A 401 13.55 -5.72 17.44
C LYS A 401 14.37 -6.95 17.06
N GLY A 402 13.94 -7.67 16.05
CA GLY A 402 14.61 -8.83 15.46
C GLY A 402 13.64 -9.81 14.84
N GLU A 403 14.19 -10.92 14.35
CA GLU A 403 13.45 -11.94 13.62
C GLU A 403 12.28 -12.51 14.45
N PRO A 404 11.05 -12.56 13.88
CA PRO A 404 9.91 -13.18 14.53
C PRO A 404 10.20 -14.65 14.90
N GLY A 405 9.77 -15.07 16.11
CA GLY A 405 10.05 -16.39 16.66
C GLY A 405 11.32 -16.46 17.50
N THR A 406 12.20 -15.44 17.45
CA THR A 406 13.42 -15.42 18.27
C THR A 406 13.14 -14.92 19.69
N PRO A 407 13.79 -15.49 20.74
CA PRO A 407 13.64 -14.98 22.10
C PRO A 407 14.46 -13.71 22.34
N VAL A 408 13.97 -12.82 23.18
CA VAL A 408 14.70 -11.71 23.76
C VAL A 408 14.43 -11.63 25.27
N THR A 409 15.48 -11.61 26.07
CA THR A 409 15.38 -11.44 27.52
C THR A 409 15.64 -9.97 27.85
N ILE A 410 14.75 -9.35 28.63
CA ILE A 410 14.88 -7.96 29.07
C ILE A 410 14.89 -7.91 30.60
N SER A 411 15.71 -7.05 31.16
CA SER A 411 15.70 -6.76 32.61
C SER A 411 14.79 -5.55 32.84
N VAL A 412 13.71 -5.76 33.59
CA VAL A 412 12.64 -4.78 33.78
C VAL A 412 12.59 -4.37 35.25
N PHE A 413 12.52 -3.06 35.51
CA PHE A 413 12.19 -2.50 36.81
C PHE A 413 10.85 -1.77 36.75
N ARG A 414 10.02 -2.02 37.74
CA ARG A 414 8.70 -1.37 37.89
C ARG A 414 8.61 -0.69 39.26
N ALA A 415 8.02 0.49 39.30
CA ALA A 415 7.76 1.17 40.56
C ALA A 415 7.03 0.25 41.55
N GLY A 416 7.59 0.16 42.78
CA GLY A 416 7.10 -0.75 43.80
C GLY A 416 7.74 -2.14 43.83
N TRP A 417 8.64 -2.47 42.88
CA TRP A 417 9.49 -3.65 42.98
C TRP A 417 10.77 -3.34 43.77
N THR A 418 11.24 -4.33 44.50
CA THR A 418 12.51 -4.22 45.26
C THR A 418 13.72 -4.47 44.38
N GLU A 419 13.57 -5.25 43.33
CA GLU A 419 14.63 -5.65 42.41
C GLU A 419 14.13 -5.75 40.97
N PRO A 420 14.98 -5.53 39.94
CA PRO A 420 14.65 -5.78 38.55
C PRO A 420 14.34 -7.27 38.31
N ARG A 421 13.44 -7.55 37.37
CA ARG A 421 13.08 -8.92 36.98
C ARG A 421 13.45 -9.17 35.53
N GLU A 422 13.96 -10.36 35.25
CA GLU A 422 14.18 -10.80 33.88
C GLU A 422 12.89 -11.37 33.28
N ILE A 423 12.55 -10.90 32.09
CA ILE A 423 11.37 -11.33 31.34
C ILE A 423 11.85 -11.73 29.96
N THR A 424 11.63 -13.00 29.59
CA THR A 424 11.93 -13.48 28.23
C THR A 424 10.67 -13.40 27.37
N LEU A 425 10.79 -12.77 26.22
CA LEU A 425 9.75 -12.53 25.25
C LEU A 425 10.11 -13.22 23.94
N GLU A 426 9.16 -13.84 23.27
CA GLU A 426 9.31 -14.25 21.88
C GLU A 426 8.95 -13.07 20.98
N ARG A 427 9.90 -12.64 20.13
CA ARG A 427 9.61 -11.60 19.12
C ARG A 427 8.55 -12.10 18.15
N LYS A 428 7.63 -11.25 17.78
CA LYS A 428 6.59 -11.56 16.79
C LYS A 428 6.52 -10.47 15.75
N MET A 429 5.95 -10.80 14.60
CA MET A 429 5.54 -9.78 13.65
C MET A 429 4.48 -8.90 14.33
N ILE A 430 4.82 -7.66 14.56
CA ILE A 430 3.95 -6.67 15.21
C ILE A 430 3.30 -5.80 14.15
N GLN A 431 1.99 -5.86 14.09
CA GLN A 431 1.20 -4.89 13.34
C GLN A 431 0.71 -3.80 14.30
N VAL A 432 1.14 -2.59 14.07
CA VAL A 432 0.63 -1.43 14.83
C VAL A 432 -0.74 -1.05 14.26
N PRO A 433 -1.84 -1.20 15.01
CA PRO A 433 -3.17 -0.88 14.48
C PRO A 433 -3.27 0.57 14.00
N SER A 434 -3.82 0.77 12.82
CA SER A 434 -4.08 2.09 12.26
C SER A 434 -5.47 2.63 12.63
N VAL A 435 -6.32 1.76 13.17
CA VAL A 435 -7.73 2.03 13.46
C VAL A 435 -8.05 1.63 14.90
N GLN A 436 -8.83 2.45 15.58
CA GLN A 436 -9.40 2.14 16.89
C GLN A 436 -10.90 2.45 16.85
N SER A 437 -11.71 1.62 17.52
CA SER A 437 -13.15 1.80 17.54
C SER A 437 -13.76 1.62 18.94
N LEU A 438 -14.85 2.32 19.18
CA LEU A 438 -15.58 2.31 20.47
C LEU A 438 -17.07 2.51 20.20
N LEU A 439 -17.91 1.77 20.92
CA LEU A 439 -19.34 2.06 20.96
C LEU A 439 -19.62 3.16 21.99
N LEU A 440 -20.04 4.32 21.51
CA LEU A 440 -20.44 5.46 22.36
C LEU A 440 -21.90 5.32 22.80
N PRO A 441 -22.32 6.01 23.90
CA PRO A 441 -23.71 6.10 24.30
C PRO A 441 -24.61 6.57 23.13
N GLY A 442 -25.82 6.02 23.04
CA GLY A 442 -26.73 6.31 21.92
C GLY A 442 -26.53 5.42 20.70
N ASN A 443 -25.84 4.28 20.87
CA ASN A 443 -25.57 3.33 19.79
C ASN A 443 -24.80 3.92 18.62
N ILE A 444 -23.78 4.71 18.92
CA ILE A 444 -22.91 5.36 17.95
C ILE A 444 -21.58 4.59 17.86
N GLY A 445 -21.27 4.07 16.70
CA GLY A 445 -19.96 3.50 16.41
C GLY A 445 -18.96 4.63 16.13
N TYR A 446 -17.98 4.83 17.00
CA TYR A 446 -16.88 5.76 16.81
C TYR A 446 -15.63 5.01 16.32
N CYS A 447 -15.06 5.49 15.23
CA CYS A 447 -13.90 4.89 14.57
C CYS A 447 -12.83 5.97 14.32
N GLU A 448 -11.75 5.93 15.09
CA GLU A 448 -10.58 6.80 14.91
C GLU A 448 -9.60 6.13 13.93
N ILE A 449 -9.29 6.82 12.83
CA ILE A 449 -8.36 6.37 11.81
C ILE A 449 -7.10 7.24 11.92
N GLN A 450 -6.01 6.69 12.43
CA GLN A 450 -4.79 7.44 12.73
C GLN A 450 -3.92 7.71 11.51
N THR A 451 -3.92 6.78 10.54
CA THR A 451 -3.18 6.87 9.28
C THR A 451 -3.76 5.90 8.27
N PHE A 452 -3.42 6.07 6.99
CA PHE A 452 -3.80 5.14 5.92
C PHE A 452 -2.61 4.22 5.61
N ALA A 453 -2.36 3.26 6.52
CA ALA A 453 -1.36 2.20 6.37
C ALA A 453 -1.84 1.10 5.42
N SER A 454 -1.03 0.07 5.18
CA SER A 454 -1.28 -0.98 4.15
C SER A 454 -2.62 -1.72 4.28
N ASP A 455 -3.17 -1.82 5.49
CA ASP A 455 -4.36 -2.66 5.79
C ASP A 455 -5.53 -1.86 6.39
N THR A 456 -5.42 -0.53 6.44
CA THR A 456 -6.38 0.35 7.12
C THR A 456 -7.82 0.18 6.64
N GLY A 457 -8.04 -0.02 5.35
CA GLY A 457 -9.38 -0.24 4.79
C GLY A 457 -10.05 -1.49 5.36
N ARG A 458 -9.29 -2.57 5.51
CA ARG A 458 -9.76 -3.81 6.12
C ARG A 458 -9.98 -3.65 7.63
N GLU A 459 -9.07 -2.96 8.32
CA GLU A 459 -9.24 -2.67 9.75
C GLU A 459 -10.51 -1.87 10.00
N VAL A 460 -10.80 -0.83 9.20
CA VAL A 460 -12.05 -0.06 9.28
C VAL A 460 -13.26 -0.96 9.06
N GLU A 461 -13.27 -1.77 8.01
CA GLU A 461 -14.38 -2.69 7.72
C GLU A 461 -14.67 -3.61 8.91
N LEU A 462 -13.66 -4.29 9.44
CA LEU A 462 -13.82 -5.22 10.57
C LEU A 462 -14.30 -4.51 11.84
N ASN A 463 -13.75 -3.34 12.16
CA ASN A 463 -14.13 -2.57 13.33
C ASN A 463 -15.59 -2.09 13.23
N LEU A 464 -16.02 -1.58 12.08
CA LEU A 464 -17.39 -1.11 11.87
C LEU A 464 -18.40 -2.26 11.89
N LEU A 465 -18.08 -3.41 11.31
CA LEU A 465 -18.92 -4.63 11.41
C LEU A 465 -19.05 -5.09 12.85
N GLU A 466 -17.98 -5.02 13.63
CA GLU A 466 -18.04 -5.37 15.07
C GLU A 466 -18.93 -4.38 15.85
N MET A 467 -18.81 -3.07 15.57
CA MET A 467 -19.67 -2.06 16.19
C MET A 467 -21.14 -2.26 15.81
N GLN A 468 -21.42 -2.59 14.56
CA GLN A 468 -22.79 -2.88 14.10
C GLN A 468 -23.38 -4.11 14.81
N LYS A 469 -22.60 -5.17 14.99
CA LYS A 469 -22.98 -6.34 15.80
C LYS A 469 -23.28 -5.99 17.27
N LYS A 470 -22.58 -4.98 17.82
CA LYS A 470 -22.80 -4.43 19.16
C LYS A 470 -23.98 -3.44 19.22
N GLY A 471 -24.68 -3.21 18.12
CA GLY A 471 -25.88 -2.38 18.07
C GLY A 471 -25.66 -0.94 17.61
N ALA A 472 -24.51 -0.61 17.02
CA ALA A 472 -24.29 0.71 16.42
C ALA A 472 -25.29 0.94 15.28
N LYS A 473 -25.98 2.10 15.33
CA LYS A 473 -26.96 2.54 14.34
C LYS A 473 -26.40 3.54 13.34
N GLY A 474 -25.22 4.07 13.58
CA GLY A 474 -24.51 5.00 12.72
C GLY A 474 -23.05 5.12 13.13
N PHE A 475 -22.23 5.71 12.27
CA PHE A 475 -20.78 5.77 12.45
C PHE A 475 -20.24 7.21 12.43
N ILE A 476 -19.26 7.47 13.31
CA ILE A 476 -18.38 8.63 13.24
C ILE A 476 -17.00 8.12 12.81
N LEU A 477 -16.52 8.59 11.66
CA LEU A 477 -15.14 8.37 11.19
C LEU A 477 -14.31 9.57 11.61
N ASP A 478 -13.44 9.42 12.60
CA ASP A 478 -12.55 10.49 13.05
C ASP A 478 -11.23 10.46 12.28
N LEU A 479 -11.06 11.47 11.44
CA LEU A 479 -9.87 11.70 10.62
C LEU A 479 -9.05 12.91 11.10
N ARG A 480 -9.33 13.43 12.28
CA ARG A 480 -8.56 14.54 12.86
C ARG A 480 -7.10 14.12 13.08
N ASN A 481 -6.18 15.02 12.79
CA ASN A 481 -4.72 14.82 12.89
C ASN A 481 -4.17 13.67 12.01
N ASN A 482 -4.98 13.13 11.10
CA ASN A 482 -4.56 12.12 10.16
C ASN A 482 -4.00 12.77 8.88
N THR A 483 -2.70 12.71 8.70
CA THR A 483 -1.98 13.34 7.58
C THR A 483 -2.09 12.56 6.26
N GLY A 484 -2.82 11.44 6.26
CA GLY A 484 -3.05 10.61 5.09
C GLY A 484 -2.25 9.30 5.11
N GLY A 485 -1.79 8.87 3.96
CA GLY A 485 -1.08 7.63 3.69
C GLY A 485 -1.41 7.09 2.32
N TYR A 486 -1.62 5.78 2.18
CA TYR A 486 -1.91 5.15 0.89
C TYR A 486 -3.27 5.54 0.33
N MET A 487 -3.27 6.04 -0.92
CA MET A 487 -4.50 6.35 -1.67
C MET A 487 -5.40 5.12 -1.86
N SER A 488 -4.80 3.93 -2.07
CA SER A 488 -5.52 2.67 -2.18
C SER A 488 -6.37 2.35 -0.95
N GLN A 489 -5.92 2.77 0.24
CA GLN A 489 -6.66 2.57 1.47
C GLN A 489 -7.82 3.57 1.62
N ALA A 490 -7.64 4.82 1.15
CA ALA A 490 -8.74 5.76 1.03
C ALA A 490 -9.82 5.24 0.08
N GLN A 491 -9.41 4.67 -1.07
CA GLN A 491 -10.34 4.02 -2.00
C GLN A 491 -11.07 2.85 -1.32
N ALA A 492 -10.36 1.97 -0.60
CA ALA A 492 -10.95 0.84 0.11
C ALA A 492 -11.98 1.27 1.16
N ILE A 493 -11.73 2.38 1.88
CA ILE A 493 -12.70 2.93 2.84
C ILE A 493 -13.92 3.52 2.13
N CYS A 494 -13.73 4.27 1.04
CA CYS A 494 -14.86 4.78 0.25
C CYS A 494 -15.74 3.66 -0.32
N ASP A 495 -15.11 2.54 -0.73
CA ASP A 495 -15.81 1.33 -1.22
C ASP A 495 -16.77 0.71 -0.18
N LEU A 496 -16.57 0.98 1.12
CA LEU A 496 -17.46 0.49 2.17
C LEU A 496 -18.84 1.18 2.13
N PHE A 497 -18.90 2.40 1.61
CA PHE A 497 -20.06 3.29 1.72
C PHE A 497 -20.68 3.70 0.39
N LEU A 498 -20.02 3.39 -0.74
CA LEU A 498 -20.47 3.83 -2.06
C LEU A 498 -20.82 2.64 -2.96
N PRO A 499 -21.90 2.72 -3.72
CA PRO A 499 -22.22 1.71 -4.71
C PRO A 499 -21.12 1.63 -5.79
N LYS A 500 -20.97 0.45 -6.37
CA LYS A 500 -19.99 0.18 -7.41
C LYS A 500 -20.05 1.16 -8.57
N GLY A 501 -18.90 1.58 -9.07
CA GLY A 501 -18.76 2.45 -10.26
C GLY A 501 -18.82 3.95 -9.96
N LYS A 502 -18.95 4.35 -8.69
CA LYS A 502 -18.88 5.78 -8.31
C LYS A 502 -17.43 6.28 -8.33
N VAL A 503 -17.24 7.49 -8.84
CA VAL A 503 -15.94 8.15 -8.81
C VAL A 503 -15.56 8.45 -7.37
N ILE A 504 -14.39 8.01 -6.93
CA ILE A 504 -13.84 8.33 -5.60
C ILE A 504 -12.92 9.54 -5.71
N VAL A 505 -11.98 9.50 -6.63
CA VAL A 505 -11.00 10.56 -6.87
C VAL A 505 -10.50 10.43 -8.30
N SER A 506 -10.09 11.53 -8.90
CA SER A 506 -9.34 11.50 -10.16
C SER A 506 -8.00 12.23 -10.01
N THR A 507 -7.02 11.83 -10.80
CA THR A 507 -5.72 12.52 -10.86
C THR A 507 -5.51 13.10 -12.24
N LYS A 508 -4.89 14.29 -12.29
CA LYS A 508 -4.46 14.91 -13.55
C LYS A 508 -2.98 15.18 -13.50
N SER A 509 -2.29 14.74 -14.52
CA SER A 509 -0.83 14.86 -14.67
C SER A 509 -0.49 15.56 -15.98
N THR A 510 0.64 16.25 -16.00
CA THR A 510 1.19 16.84 -17.23
C THR A 510 2.00 15.85 -18.06
N ILE A 511 2.35 14.69 -17.50
CA ILE A 511 3.25 13.69 -18.10
C ILE A 511 2.60 12.30 -18.27
N GLY A 512 1.36 12.13 -17.83
CA GLY A 512 0.64 10.86 -17.88
C GLY A 512 -0.83 11.04 -18.26
N ARG A 513 -1.55 9.93 -18.35
CA ARG A 513 -3.01 9.95 -18.58
C ARG A 513 -3.73 10.38 -17.29
N ASP A 514 -4.82 11.08 -17.47
CA ASP A 514 -5.76 11.35 -16.38
C ASP A 514 -6.37 10.03 -15.90
N GLU A 515 -6.28 9.76 -14.61
CA GLU A 515 -6.81 8.53 -14.03
C GLU A 515 -8.05 8.82 -13.20
N ARG A 516 -9.01 7.90 -13.24
CA ARG A 516 -10.20 7.92 -12.40
C ARG A 516 -10.23 6.67 -11.55
N TYR A 517 -10.32 6.85 -10.26
CA TYR A 517 -10.43 5.77 -9.29
C TYR A 517 -11.90 5.63 -8.90
N LEU A 518 -12.46 4.47 -9.23
CA LEU A 518 -13.87 4.18 -9.01
C LEU A 518 -14.04 3.21 -7.85
N SER A 519 -15.21 3.22 -7.23
CA SER A 519 -15.61 2.17 -6.29
C SER A 519 -15.69 0.83 -7.02
N ARG A 520 -15.16 -0.23 -6.39
CA ARG A 520 -14.92 -1.54 -7.03
C ARG A 520 -15.97 -2.59 -6.69
N ARG A 521 -16.66 -2.42 -5.56
CA ARG A 521 -17.66 -3.34 -5.04
C ARG A 521 -18.91 -2.58 -4.61
N ASP A 522 -19.99 -3.30 -4.34
CA ASP A 522 -21.17 -2.71 -3.73
C ASP A 522 -20.89 -2.37 -2.27
N GLU A 523 -21.56 -1.37 -1.76
CA GLU A 523 -21.38 -0.84 -0.42
C GLU A 523 -21.69 -1.87 0.67
N VAL A 524 -20.82 -1.96 1.67
CA VAL A 524 -21.01 -2.82 2.85
C VAL A 524 -22.01 -2.19 3.83
N PHE A 525 -21.96 -0.86 3.96
CA PHE A 525 -22.78 -0.09 4.91
C PHE A 525 -23.78 0.82 4.17
N LYS A 526 -24.68 0.23 3.38
CA LYS A 526 -25.56 0.93 2.45
C LYS A 526 -26.37 2.05 3.13
N ASP A 527 -27.17 1.73 4.10
CA ASP A 527 -28.13 2.66 4.70
C ASP A 527 -27.72 3.16 6.10
N VAL A 528 -26.49 2.86 6.51
CA VAL A 528 -26.00 3.25 7.83
C VAL A 528 -25.54 4.71 7.80
N PRO A 529 -26.12 5.62 8.60
CA PRO A 529 -25.68 7.01 8.67
C PRO A 529 -24.21 7.15 9.06
N VAL A 530 -23.51 8.09 8.39
CA VAL A 530 -22.08 8.35 8.63
C VAL A 530 -21.86 9.85 8.80
N VAL A 531 -21.01 10.19 9.75
CA VAL A 531 -20.43 11.51 9.95
C VAL A 531 -18.92 11.40 9.89
N VAL A 532 -18.26 12.31 9.18
CA VAL A 532 -16.80 12.39 9.14
C VAL A 532 -16.34 13.58 9.96
N LEU A 533 -15.46 13.33 10.93
CA LEU A 533 -14.91 14.35 11.82
C LEU A 533 -13.49 14.72 11.38
N VAL A 534 -13.25 16.00 11.11
CA VAL A 534 -12.00 16.50 10.53
C VAL A 534 -11.46 17.74 11.24
N ASN A 535 -10.16 17.98 11.07
CA ASN A 535 -9.54 19.23 11.48
C ASN A 535 -8.50 19.72 10.46
N GLN A 536 -7.84 20.83 10.76
CA GLN A 536 -6.84 21.47 9.90
C GLN A 536 -5.60 20.58 9.61
N ASN A 537 -5.43 19.49 10.33
CA ASN A 537 -4.34 18.52 10.13
C ASN A 537 -4.80 17.28 9.33
N SER A 538 -6.10 17.18 9.04
CA SER A 538 -6.61 16.13 8.14
C SER A 538 -6.14 16.41 6.72
N ALA A 539 -5.33 15.51 6.13
CA ALA A 539 -4.65 15.77 4.86
C ALA A 539 -4.64 14.56 3.91
N SER A 540 -4.49 14.81 2.60
CA SER A 540 -4.23 13.78 1.57
C SER A 540 -5.32 12.70 1.53
N ALA A 541 -5.02 11.41 1.85
CA ALA A 541 -5.98 10.30 1.86
C ALA A 541 -7.20 10.60 2.74
N SER A 542 -7.02 11.30 3.88
CA SER A 542 -8.12 11.76 4.73
C SER A 542 -9.06 12.71 3.98
N GLU A 543 -8.50 13.60 3.16
CA GLU A 543 -9.27 14.56 2.36
C GLU A 543 -9.98 13.88 1.19
N ILE A 544 -9.38 12.82 0.64
CA ILE A 544 -10.03 11.99 -0.40
C ILE A 544 -11.28 11.32 0.18
N VAL A 545 -11.17 10.64 1.34
CA VAL A 545 -12.33 10.00 1.98
C VAL A 545 -13.39 11.03 2.32
N THR A 546 -13.00 12.11 2.99
CA THR A 546 -13.91 13.17 3.41
C THR A 546 -14.63 13.82 2.24
N GLY A 547 -13.88 14.25 1.23
CA GLY A 547 -14.42 14.93 0.05
C GLY A 547 -15.27 14.02 -0.83
N CYS A 548 -14.85 12.77 -0.98
CA CYS A 548 -15.60 11.76 -1.73
C CYS A 548 -16.97 11.50 -1.09
N LEU A 549 -17.02 11.19 0.20
CA LEU A 549 -18.27 10.91 0.90
C LEU A 549 -19.18 12.14 0.97
N LYS A 550 -18.61 13.34 1.11
CA LYS A 550 -19.34 14.59 1.05
C LYS A 550 -19.96 14.86 -0.33
N ASP A 551 -19.18 14.77 -1.39
CA ASP A 551 -19.63 15.04 -2.76
C ASP A 551 -20.74 14.07 -3.20
N HIS A 552 -20.68 12.82 -2.75
CA HIS A 552 -21.74 11.83 -2.94
C HIS A 552 -22.92 11.98 -1.96
N LYS A 553 -22.89 12.97 -1.07
CA LYS A 553 -23.90 13.17 -0.02
C LYS A 553 -24.10 11.95 0.88
N ARG A 554 -23.04 11.15 1.01
CA ARG A 554 -23.06 9.90 1.77
C ARG A 554 -22.75 10.11 3.26
N ALA A 555 -21.94 11.12 3.56
CA ALA A 555 -21.63 11.52 4.92
C ALA A 555 -21.72 13.03 5.08
N GLU A 556 -22.02 13.48 6.29
CA GLU A 556 -21.90 14.87 6.73
C GLU A 556 -20.53 15.09 7.36
N VAL A 557 -19.91 16.21 7.05
CA VAL A 557 -18.58 16.56 7.53
C VAL A 557 -18.67 17.56 8.67
N VAL A 558 -18.08 17.23 9.81
CA VAL A 558 -18.07 18.06 11.03
C VAL A 558 -16.63 18.43 11.39
N GLY A 559 -16.41 19.64 11.89
CA GLY A 559 -15.11 20.09 12.36
C GLY A 559 -14.67 21.43 11.77
N VAL A 560 -13.44 21.51 11.27
CA VAL A 560 -12.91 22.69 10.58
C VAL A 560 -12.31 22.30 9.25
N GLN A 561 -12.08 23.28 8.36
CA GLN A 561 -11.49 23.08 7.04
C GLN A 561 -10.19 22.28 7.11
N THR A 562 -10.03 21.30 6.23
CA THR A 562 -8.88 20.42 6.17
C THR A 562 -7.65 21.09 5.58
N TYR A 563 -6.51 20.42 5.60
CA TYR A 563 -5.19 20.96 5.26
C TYR A 563 -5.02 21.45 3.82
N GLY A 564 -5.60 20.75 2.84
CA GLY A 564 -5.45 21.04 1.42
C GLY A 564 -4.20 20.43 0.77
N LYS A 565 -3.87 19.17 1.08
CA LYS A 565 -2.83 18.42 0.39
C LYS A 565 -3.43 17.60 -0.75
N GLY A 566 -3.63 18.23 -1.89
CA GLY A 566 -4.20 17.61 -3.08
C GLY A 566 -3.16 17.22 -4.13
N SER A 567 -1.92 16.91 -3.76
CA SER A 567 -0.84 16.51 -4.66
C SER A 567 -0.45 15.05 -4.45
N VAL A 568 -0.14 14.36 -5.56
CA VAL A 568 0.37 12.98 -5.58
C VAL A 568 1.88 13.03 -5.72
N GLN A 569 2.58 12.37 -4.81
CA GLN A 569 4.02 12.16 -4.91
C GLN A 569 4.31 10.71 -5.32
N ASN A 570 5.27 10.55 -6.20
CA ASN A 570 5.87 9.26 -6.48
C ASN A 570 7.31 9.22 -5.95
N LEU A 571 7.74 8.03 -5.55
CA LEU A 571 9.07 7.74 -5.04
C LEU A 571 9.90 7.10 -6.14
N PHE A 572 10.76 7.88 -6.73
CA PHE A 572 11.66 7.40 -7.79
C PHE A 572 12.96 6.89 -7.19
N ARG A 573 13.39 5.71 -7.64
CA ARG A 573 14.77 5.27 -7.43
C ARG A 573 15.69 6.14 -8.26
N ILE A 574 16.84 6.49 -7.69
CA ILE A 574 17.83 7.29 -8.40
C ILE A 574 18.76 6.33 -9.15
N PRO A 575 18.80 6.37 -10.49
CA PRO A 575 19.70 5.51 -11.26
C PRO A 575 21.16 5.70 -10.83
N GLY A 576 21.89 4.60 -10.65
CA GLY A 576 23.28 4.63 -10.17
C GLY A 576 23.42 4.59 -8.64
N TYR A 577 22.37 4.91 -7.90
CA TYR A 577 22.33 4.84 -6.42
C TYR A 577 21.34 3.74 -6.00
N LEU A 578 21.62 2.51 -6.47
CA LEU A 578 20.81 1.36 -6.13
C LEU A 578 21.11 0.93 -4.70
N GLY A 579 20.09 0.59 -3.94
CA GLY A 579 20.22 0.02 -2.61
C GLY A 579 20.87 -1.36 -2.66
N GLU A 580 21.19 -1.87 -1.49
CA GLU A 580 21.76 -3.19 -1.29
C GLU A 580 20.81 -4.29 -1.74
N GLN A 581 21.37 -5.44 -2.10
CA GLN A 581 20.58 -6.62 -2.44
C GLN A 581 20.19 -7.34 -1.16
N PHE A 582 18.99 -7.87 -1.10
CA PHE A 582 18.50 -8.67 0.02
C PHE A 582 17.80 -9.93 -0.47
N GLU A 583 17.67 -10.89 0.44
CA GLU A 583 16.95 -12.14 0.23
C GLU A 583 15.52 -11.97 0.79
N ASP A 584 14.55 -11.90 -0.12
CA ASP A 584 13.13 -11.70 0.23
C ASP A 584 12.52 -13.03 0.68
N LEU A 585 12.57 -13.32 1.97
CA LEU A 585 12.15 -14.60 2.54
C LEU A 585 10.62 -14.77 2.57
N ASN A 586 9.86 -13.68 2.58
CA ASN A 586 8.39 -13.70 2.65
C ASN A 586 7.70 -13.32 1.34
N ASN A 587 8.47 -13.08 0.27
CA ASN A 587 8.01 -12.72 -1.07
C ASN A 587 7.15 -11.45 -1.13
N ASN A 588 7.38 -10.50 -0.24
CA ASN A 588 6.67 -9.22 -0.24
C ASN A 588 7.35 -8.12 -1.08
N ARG A 589 8.53 -8.41 -1.65
CA ARG A 589 9.38 -7.52 -2.47
C ARG A 589 9.88 -6.28 -1.72
N ARG A 590 9.96 -6.36 -0.42
CA ARG A 590 10.52 -5.35 0.48
C ARG A 590 11.47 -6.05 1.41
N TRP A 591 12.51 -5.38 1.80
CA TRP A 591 13.33 -5.86 2.89
C TRP A 591 12.59 -5.65 4.21
N ASP A 592 12.44 -6.70 4.98
CA ASP A 592 11.96 -6.67 6.35
C ASP A 592 13.12 -6.93 7.30
N GLU A 593 13.01 -6.36 8.49
CA GLU A 593 14.06 -6.50 9.49
C GLU A 593 14.23 -7.98 9.87
N GLY A 594 15.48 -8.49 9.70
CA GLY A 594 15.81 -9.91 9.88
C GLY A 594 16.07 -10.66 8.58
N GLU A 595 15.71 -10.12 7.42
CA GLU A 595 16.05 -10.72 6.13
C GLU A 595 17.53 -10.49 5.80
N PRO A 596 18.24 -11.54 5.29
CA PRO A 596 19.63 -11.42 4.89
C PRO A 596 19.81 -10.39 3.78
N PHE A 597 20.86 -9.60 3.86
CA PHE A 597 21.23 -8.64 2.83
C PHE A 597 22.74 -8.60 2.59
N LYS A 598 23.13 -8.10 1.44
CA LYS A 598 24.54 -7.93 1.10
C LYS A 598 24.99 -6.53 1.53
N ASP A 599 25.53 -6.44 2.74
CA ASP A 599 26.09 -5.20 3.30
C ASP A 599 27.30 -4.76 2.47
N THR A 600 27.11 -3.78 1.60
CA THR A 600 28.14 -3.30 0.67
C THR A 600 29.00 -2.20 1.25
N ASN A 601 28.47 -1.43 2.19
CA ASN A 601 29.14 -0.32 2.87
C ASN A 601 29.64 -0.66 4.29
N LYS A 602 29.40 -1.90 4.75
CA LYS A 602 29.86 -2.45 6.04
C LYS A 602 29.33 -1.69 7.27
N ASN A 603 28.11 -1.14 7.15
CA ASN A 603 27.48 -0.43 8.26
C ASN A 603 26.54 -1.30 9.09
N ASN A 604 26.41 -2.59 8.75
CA ASN A 604 25.50 -3.57 9.36
C ASN A 604 24.00 -3.14 9.33
N LYS A 605 23.62 -2.34 8.34
CA LYS A 605 22.23 -1.91 8.11
C LYS A 605 21.88 -2.07 6.63
N TYR A 606 20.71 -2.59 6.36
CA TYR A 606 20.21 -2.63 4.98
C TYR A 606 19.98 -1.22 4.44
N ASP A 607 20.61 -0.92 3.31
CA ASP A 607 20.48 0.35 2.60
C ASP A 607 19.59 0.18 1.37
N PRO A 608 18.32 0.65 1.43
CA PRO A 608 17.41 0.58 0.28
C PRO A 608 17.79 1.53 -0.86
N GLY A 609 18.83 2.33 -0.67
CA GLY A 609 19.25 3.42 -1.55
C GLY A 609 18.33 4.65 -1.46
N PRO A 610 18.82 5.83 -1.81
CA PRO A 610 18.09 7.07 -1.74
C PRO A 610 16.90 7.10 -2.72
N ARG A 611 15.94 8.01 -2.46
CA ARG A 611 14.75 8.22 -3.29
C ARG A 611 14.54 9.70 -3.57
N ALA A 612 14.08 9.99 -4.77
CA ALA A 612 13.50 11.26 -5.10
C ALA A 612 11.98 11.16 -4.99
N ARG A 613 11.40 11.85 -4.00
CA ARG A 613 9.95 11.99 -3.87
C ARG A 613 9.53 13.23 -4.65
N ILE A 614 8.80 13.03 -5.74
CA ILE A 614 8.44 14.10 -6.68
C ILE A 614 6.93 14.18 -6.82
N THR A 615 6.38 15.39 -6.78
CA THR A 615 4.98 15.65 -7.11
C THR A 615 4.76 15.46 -8.60
N ILE A 616 3.87 14.49 -8.96
CA ILE A 616 3.61 14.11 -10.36
C ILE A 616 2.20 14.46 -10.85
N SER A 617 1.25 14.65 -9.94
CA SER A 617 -0.13 14.96 -10.30
C SER A 617 -0.89 15.62 -9.16
N TYR A 618 -2.13 16.04 -9.43
CA TYR A 618 -3.05 16.60 -8.44
C TYR A 618 -4.33 15.79 -8.36
N TYR A 619 -4.90 15.72 -7.13
CA TYR A 619 -6.19 15.10 -6.86
C TYR A 619 -7.35 16.04 -7.18
N TYR A 620 -8.41 15.45 -7.73
CA TYR A 620 -9.70 16.09 -7.95
C TYR A 620 -10.80 15.22 -7.36
N LEU A 621 -11.67 15.83 -6.58
CA LEU A 621 -12.84 15.18 -5.99
C LEU A 621 -13.87 14.77 -7.05
N PRO A 622 -14.87 13.95 -6.72
CA PRO A 622 -15.94 13.58 -7.65
C PRO A 622 -16.64 14.78 -8.31
N SER A 623 -16.78 15.88 -7.60
CA SER A 623 -17.31 17.17 -8.11
C SER A 623 -16.40 17.83 -9.17
N GLY A 624 -15.17 17.32 -9.40
CA GLY A 624 -14.17 17.95 -10.22
C GLY A 624 -13.37 19.06 -9.52
N ARG A 625 -13.66 19.34 -8.24
CA ARG A 625 -12.95 20.35 -7.45
C ARG A 625 -11.55 19.89 -7.05
N ARG A 626 -10.57 20.78 -7.18
CA ARG A 626 -9.17 20.52 -6.79
C ARG A 626 -8.99 20.72 -5.30
N LEU A 627 -8.43 19.72 -4.60
CA LEU A 627 -8.15 19.80 -3.17
C LEU A 627 -6.95 20.69 -2.80
N HIS A 628 -5.99 20.84 -3.71
CA HIS A 628 -4.68 21.39 -3.40
C HIS A 628 -4.71 22.86 -3.02
N LYS A 629 -4.14 23.17 -1.84
CA LYS A 629 -3.93 24.55 -1.36
C LYS A 629 -2.83 25.24 -2.14
N MET A 630 -3.19 26.22 -2.93
CA MET A 630 -2.25 27.02 -3.72
C MET A 630 -1.84 28.27 -2.94
N VAL A 631 -0.54 28.51 -2.87
CA VAL A 631 0.02 29.72 -2.26
C VAL A 631 0.89 30.44 -3.29
N ASP A 632 0.99 31.77 -3.20
CA ASP A 632 1.96 32.54 -3.97
C ASP A 632 3.33 32.55 -3.30
N SER A 633 4.29 33.22 -3.94
CA SER A 633 5.66 33.37 -3.43
C SER A 633 5.75 34.10 -2.08
N LYS A 634 4.70 34.81 -1.68
CA LYS A 634 4.57 35.52 -0.39
C LYS A 634 3.78 34.70 0.64
N GLY A 635 3.39 33.46 0.34
CA GLY A 635 2.62 32.59 1.23
C GLY A 635 1.11 32.89 1.27
N LYS A 636 0.60 33.80 0.42
CA LYS A 636 -0.84 34.11 0.37
C LYS A 636 -1.60 33.03 -0.38
N ILE A 637 -2.73 32.59 0.20
CA ILE A 637 -3.60 31.56 -0.39
C ILE A 637 -4.26 32.13 -1.66
N LYS A 638 -4.13 31.41 -2.78
CA LYS A 638 -4.73 31.76 -4.09
C LYS A 638 -6.13 31.16 -4.30
N ASN A 639 -6.43 30.05 -3.64
CA ASN A 639 -7.69 29.34 -3.74
C ASN A 639 -8.28 29.10 -2.34
N PRO A 640 -9.21 29.95 -1.88
CA PRO A 640 -9.80 29.82 -0.53
C PRO A 640 -10.63 28.54 -0.36
N ASP A 641 -11.05 27.90 -1.45
CA ASP A 641 -11.81 26.66 -1.52
C ASP A 641 -10.93 25.38 -1.45
N TYR A 642 -9.66 25.51 -1.02
CA TYR A 642 -8.77 24.35 -0.83
C TYR A 642 -9.31 23.38 0.24
N GLY A 643 -8.79 22.15 0.23
CA GLY A 643 -9.16 21.14 1.21
C GLY A 643 -10.64 20.75 1.15
N VAL A 644 -11.18 20.31 2.26
CA VAL A 644 -12.61 20.03 2.44
C VAL A 644 -13.16 20.92 3.53
N GLU A 645 -14.09 21.78 3.18
CA GLU A 645 -14.86 22.59 4.12
C GLU A 645 -15.92 21.71 4.81
N PRO A 646 -16.09 21.77 6.14
CA PRO A 646 -17.11 21.00 6.83
C PRO A 646 -18.52 21.51 6.52
N ASP A 647 -19.51 20.63 6.64
CA ASP A 647 -20.93 20.99 6.56
C ASP A 647 -21.39 21.69 7.85
N VAL A 648 -20.80 21.25 8.97
CA VAL A 648 -21.02 21.84 10.30
C VAL A 648 -19.67 22.23 10.90
N THR A 649 -19.45 23.54 11.01
CA THR A 649 -18.23 24.06 11.60
C THR A 649 -18.28 23.93 13.12
N VAL A 650 -17.32 23.17 13.67
CA VAL A 650 -17.11 23.05 15.12
C VAL A 650 -15.64 23.30 15.42
N LYS A 651 -15.32 24.39 16.04
CA LYS A 651 -13.95 24.73 16.43
C LYS A 651 -13.58 23.98 17.71
N ALA A 652 -12.34 23.52 17.79
CA ALA A 652 -11.78 23.04 19.05
C ALA A 652 -11.80 24.19 20.08
N GLN A 653 -11.92 23.84 21.35
CA GLN A 653 -11.88 24.83 22.43
C GLN A 653 -10.48 25.50 22.43
N ALA A 654 -10.42 26.74 21.99
CA ALA A 654 -9.16 27.48 21.98
C ALA A 654 -8.81 27.93 23.38
N PHE A 655 -7.51 27.87 23.71
CA PHE A 655 -6.97 28.53 24.89
C PHE A 655 -7.15 30.05 24.75
N LYS A 656 -7.79 30.65 25.74
CA LYS A 656 -7.92 32.11 25.77
C LYS A 656 -6.58 32.74 26.18
N THR A 657 -6.13 33.75 25.45
CA THR A 657 -4.86 34.43 25.73
C THR A 657 -4.74 34.90 27.18
N LYS A 658 -5.86 35.28 27.79
CA LYS A 658 -5.91 35.67 29.20
C LYS A 658 -5.65 34.57 30.21
N ASP A 659 -5.69 33.30 29.74
CA ASP A 659 -5.47 32.10 30.56
C ASP A 659 -4.09 31.46 30.31
N LEU A 660 -3.18 32.14 29.58
CA LEU A 660 -1.83 31.62 29.28
C LEU A 660 -1.02 31.32 30.55
N TRP A 661 -1.18 32.12 31.59
CA TRP A 661 -0.51 31.90 32.87
C TRP A 661 -0.92 30.58 33.54
N LYS A 662 -2.16 30.11 33.29
CA LYS A 662 -2.61 28.82 33.80
C LYS A 662 -1.83 27.66 33.16
N ASN A 663 -1.42 27.82 31.89
CA ASN A 663 -0.61 26.79 31.19
C ASN A 663 0.76 26.62 31.86
N SER A 664 1.35 27.70 32.40
CA SER A 664 2.60 27.60 33.17
C SER A 664 2.39 26.80 34.45
N LEU A 665 1.35 27.15 35.24
CA LEU A 665 1.02 26.39 36.46
C LEU A 665 0.72 24.91 36.17
N ILE A 666 0.01 24.63 35.06
CA ILE A 666 -0.29 23.26 34.65
C ILE A 666 1.00 22.54 34.24
N ALA A 667 1.88 23.20 33.50
CA ALA A 667 3.17 22.65 33.09
C ALA A 667 4.06 22.32 34.31
N ASP A 668 4.09 23.20 35.33
CA ASP A 668 4.83 22.95 36.57
C ASP A 668 4.28 21.73 37.28
N LEU A 669 2.96 21.64 37.50
CA LEU A 669 2.32 20.47 38.14
C LEU A 669 2.50 19.16 37.34
N LEU A 670 2.51 19.24 36.01
CA LEU A 670 2.82 18.08 35.15
C LEU A 670 4.28 17.64 35.31
N THR A 671 5.21 18.59 35.31
CA THR A 671 6.65 18.31 35.45
C THR A 671 6.97 17.72 36.85
N GLU A 672 6.29 18.22 37.88
CA GLU A 672 6.38 17.67 39.24
C GLU A 672 5.63 16.32 39.38
N GLY A 673 4.87 15.88 38.39
CA GLY A 673 4.13 14.62 38.43
C GLY A 673 2.93 14.60 39.39
N LYS A 674 2.43 15.77 39.85
CA LYS A 674 1.36 15.85 40.87
C LYS A 674 0.08 15.12 40.51
N PHE A 675 -0.37 15.21 39.27
CA PHE A 675 -1.58 14.52 38.84
C PHE A 675 -1.41 12.99 38.82
N LYS A 676 -0.21 12.50 38.46
CA LYS A 676 0.13 11.10 38.50
C LYS A 676 0.25 10.60 39.96
N GLU A 677 0.87 11.38 40.84
CA GLU A 677 0.96 11.09 42.27
C GLU A 677 -0.41 10.87 42.90
N TYR A 678 -1.39 11.74 42.55
CA TYR A 678 -2.77 11.55 43.00
C TYR A 678 -3.34 10.21 42.58
N VAL A 679 -3.20 9.86 41.30
CA VAL A 679 -3.74 8.61 40.74
C VAL A 679 -3.06 7.41 41.36
N ASP A 680 -1.73 7.41 41.47
CA ASP A 680 -0.96 6.31 42.07
C ASP A 680 -1.31 6.09 43.56
N LYS A 681 -1.63 7.16 44.27
CA LYS A 681 -2.06 7.09 45.70
C LYS A 681 -3.49 6.57 45.88
N HIS A 682 -4.39 6.97 45.02
CA HIS A 682 -5.84 6.73 45.23
C HIS A 682 -6.41 5.57 44.41
N LEU A 683 -5.75 5.14 43.31
CA LEU A 683 -6.21 4.02 42.51
C LEU A 683 -5.68 2.70 43.09
N THR A 684 -6.57 1.92 43.65
CA THR A 684 -6.29 0.62 44.28
C THR A 684 -6.99 -0.50 43.53
N ALA A 685 -6.68 -1.76 43.86
CA ALA A 685 -7.38 -2.91 43.29
C ALA A 685 -8.89 -2.91 43.62
N GLU A 686 -9.26 -2.38 44.80
CA GLU A 686 -10.63 -2.38 45.32
C GLU A 686 -11.52 -1.36 44.62
N ASN A 687 -10.97 -0.21 44.16
CA ASN A 687 -11.73 0.88 43.52
C ASN A 687 -11.46 1.00 42.02
N LYS A 688 -10.85 0.01 41.44
CA LYS A 688 -10.51 -0.04 40.02
C LYS A 688 -11.69 0.31 39.12
N ASP A 689 -12.88 -0.25 39.41
CA ASP A 689 -14.08 -0.01 38.59
C ASP A 689 -14.55 1.44 38.66
N LEU A 690 -14.43 2.10 39.82
CA LEU A 690 -14.69 3.52 39.97
C LEU A 690 -13.78 4.32 39.02
N PHE A 691 -12.46 4.09 39.05
CA PHE A 691 -11.52 4.81 38.20
C PHE A 691 -11.70 4.52 36.71
N LEU A 692 -12.12 3.32 36.32
CA LEU A 692 -12.54 2.99 34.96
C LEU A 692 -13.75 3.84 34.55
N GLN A 693 -14.74 4.02 35.40
CA GLN A 693 -15.89 4.88 35.16
C GLN A 693 -15.49 6.35 35.06
N LEU A 694 -14.67 6.87 35.99
CA LEU A 694 -14.14 8.23 35.96
C LEU A 694 -13.35 8.52 34.68
N ALA A 695 -12.60 7.57 34.20
CA ALA A 695 -11.87 7.68 32.93
C ALA A 695 -12.82 7.85 31.73
N ILE A 696 -13.95 7.14 31.71
CA ILE A 696 -14.97 7.26 30.66
C ILE A 696 -15.72 8.58 30.79
N SER A 697 -16.31 8.83 31.95
CA SER A 697 -16.98 10.08 32.30
C SER A 697 -17.06 10.27 33.80
N ASP A 698 -16.59 11.40 34.30
CA ASP A 698 -16.76 11.82 35.69
C ASP A 698 -17.96 12.78 35.86
N GLU A 699 -18.68 13.04 34.76
CA GLU A 699 -19.81 13.97 34.67
C GLU A 699 -19.47 15.42 35.06
N GLY A 700 -18.18 15.74 35.05
CA GLY A 700 -17.70 17.09 35.50
C GLY A 700 -17.67 17.27 37.00
N ASP A 701 -17.85 16.21 37.79
CA ASP A 701 -17.95 16.29 39.24
C ASP A 701 -16.68 15.80 39.93
N TRP A 702 -15.90 16.75 40.49
CA TRP A 702 -14.68 16.44 41.23
C TRP A 702 -14.96 15.66 42.52
N LYS A 703 -16.20 15.73 43.09
CA LYS A 703 -16.57 15.01 44.33
C LYS A 703 -16.54 13.46 44.14
N LYS A 704 -16.59 13.02 42.92
CA LYS A 704 -16.46 11.57 42.61
C LYS A 704 -15.07 11.03 42.83
N TYR A 705 -14.06 11.88 42.98
CA TYR A 705 -12.66 11.49 43.15
C TYR A 705 -12.31 11.35 44.64
N PRO A 706 -11.82 10.18 45.11
CA PRO A 706 -11.49 9.97 46.50
C PRO A 706 -10.42 10.95 47.03
N GLY A 707 -10.71 11.64 48.11
CA GLY A 707 -9.76 12.57 48.74
C GLY A 707 -9.35 13.80 47.91
N PHE A 708 -10.16 14.14 46.87
CA PHE A 708 -9.79 15.19 45.93
C PHE A 708 -9.71 16.59 46.55
N GLU A 709 -10.57 16.90 47.52
CA GLU A 709 -10.58 18.22 48.17
C GLU A 709 -9.26 18.46 48.96
N ASP A 710 -8.80 17.47 49.72
CA ASP A 710 -7.55 17.54 50.46
C ASP A 710 -6.33 17.58 49.52
N TYR A 711 -6.39 16.80 48.46
CA TYR A 711 -5.39 16.83 47.38
C TYR A 711 -5.32 18.22 46.72
N TYR A 712 -6.45 18.81 46.38
CA TYR A 712 -6.51 20.15 45.79
C TYR A 712 -5.90 21.21 46.71
N LYS A 713 -6.24 21.17 48.02
CA LYS A 713 -5.63 22.07 49.05
C LYS A 713 -4.11 21.90 49.13
N SER A 714 -3.60 20.69 48.95
CA SER A 714 -2.17 20.40 49.00
C SER A 714 -1.36 20.94 47.82
N LEU A 715 -2.03 21.26 46.71
CA LEU A 715 -1.38 21.79 45.51
C LEU A 715 -1.01 23.28 45.62
N ASP A 716 -1.63 24.03 46.56
CA ASP A 716 -1.47 25.48 46.71
C ASP A 716 -1.47 26.23 45.37
N THR A 717 -2.49 25.96 44.51
CA THR A 717 -2.58 26.45 43.15
C THR A 717 -3.72 27.47 42.97
N GLN A 718 -3.54 28.37 42.01
CA GLN A 718 -4.57 29.31 41.57
C GLN A 718 -5.53 28.72 40.53
N LEU A 719 -5.32 27.46 40.09
CA LEU A 719 -6.25 26.74 39.23
C LEU A 719 -7.56 26.45 39.98
N SER A 720 -8.69 26.47 39.31
CA SER A 720 -9.93 26.03 39.90
C SER A 720 -9.98 24.51 40.11
N MET A 721 -10.82 24.03 41.00
CA MET A 721 -11.04 22.60 41.24
C MET A 721 -11.42 21.87 39.90
N ASP A 722 -12.22 22.48 39.04
CA ASP A 722 -12.56 21.88 37.76
C ASP A 722 -11.37 21.77 36.80
N GLU A 723 -10.48 22.75 36.78
CA GLU A 723 -9.25 22.68 35.98
C GLU A 723 -8.31 21.60 36.49
N VAL A 724 -8.12 21.48 37.78
CA VAL A 724 -7.33 20.40 38.40
C VAL A 724 -7.98 19.03 38.13
N ARG A 725 -9.31 18.92 38.29
CA ARG A 725 -10.09 17.72 37.99
C ARG A 725 -9.83 17.23 36.56
N LYS A 726 -9.84 18.12 35.57
CA LYS A 726 -9.59 17.75 34.17
C LYS A 726 -8.24 17.10 33.99
N TRP A 727 -7.20 17.64 34.60
CA TRP A 727 -5.85 17.08 34.50
C TRP A 727 -5.71 15.80 35.32
N VAL A 728 -6.33 15.70 36.48
CA VAL A 728 -6.43 14.44 37.23
C VAL A 728 -7.14 13.38 36.39
N ARG A 729 -8.24 13.73 35.68
CA ARG A 729 -8.94 12.81 34.79
C ARG A 729 -8.06 12.35 33.64
N ILE A 730 -7.22 13.24 33.05
CA ILE A 730 -6.27 12.84 32.02
C ILE A 730 -5.29 11.81 32.58
N ALA A 731 -4.71 12.05 33.76
CA ALA A 731 -3.80 11.09 34.42
C ALA A 731 -4.51 9.76 34.76
N VAL A 732 -5.78 9.82 35.20
CA VAL A 732 -6.62 8.61 35.38
C VAL A 732 -6.77 7.85 34.06
N ARG A 733 -7.07 8.52 32.95
CA ARG A 733 -7.24 7.91 31.63
C ARG A 733 -5.96 7.22 31.15
N GLU A 734 -4.79 7.83 31.42
CA GLU A 734 -3.49 7.23 31.12
C GLU A 734 -3.25 5.98 31.97
N LYS A 735 -3.51 6.07 33.27
CA LYS A 735 -3.25 4.97 34.20
C LYS A 735 -4.16 3.76 34.00
N VAL A 736 -5.46 3.98 33.77
CA VAL A 736 -6.41 2.88 33.53
C VAL A 736 -6.19 2.17 32.19
N ALA A 737 -5.46 2.78 31.27
CA ALA A 737 -5.04 2.13 30.05
C ALA A 737 -4.14 0.90 30.33
N ASP A 738 -3.49 0.84 31.49
CA ASP A 738 -2.72 -0.32 31.96
C ASP A 738 -3.64 -1.49 32.38
N PHE A 739 -4.90 -1.22 32.66
CA PHE A 739 -5.86 -2.24 33.04
C PHE A 739 -6.26 -3.05 31.82
N ARG A 740 -5.64 -4.20 31.69
CA ARG A 740 -5.73 -5.09 30.57
C ARG A 740 -7.12 -5.65 30.40
N GLY A 741 -7.88 -5.12 29.46
CA GLY A 741 -9.21 -5.57 29.13
C GLY A 741 -9.53 -5.37 27.66
N LYS A 742 -10.51 -6.12 27.15
CA LYS A 742 -10.99 -6.02 25.76
C LYS A 742 -11.61 -4.66 25.46
N ALA A 743 -11.96 -3.87 26.48
CA ALA A 743 -12.61 -2.57 26.32
C ALA A 743 -11.71 -1.53 25.64
N TRP A 744 -10.38 -1.65 25.77
CA TRP A 744 -9.42 -0.73 25.16
C TRP A 744 -8.25 -1.51 24.53
N PRO A 745 -8.49 -2.12 23.34
CA PRO A 745 -7.48 -2.90 22.64
C PRO A 745 -6.36 -1.99 22.25
N GLY A 746 -5.57 -1.46 22.38
CA GLY A 746 -4.51 -0.52 22.09
C GLY A 746 -3.92 0.11 23.34
N GLY A 747 -4.45 -0.22 24.53
CA GLY A 747 -3.93 0.22 25.79
C GLY A 747 -4.10 1.72 26.08
N ARG A 748 -5.01 2.42 25.38
CA ARG A 748 -5.40 3.80 25.70
C ARG A 748 -6.90 4.00 25.59
N ILE A 749 -7.44 4.92 26.37
CA ILE A 749 -8.82 5.39 26.23
C ILE A 749 -8.84 6.50 25.19
N PHE A 750 -9.73 6.40 24.21
CA PHE A 750 -9.95 7.36 23.14
C PHE A 750 -11.44 7.72 23.05
N GLY A 751 -11.79 8.69 22.20
CA GLY A 751 -13.19 9.12 22.04
C GLY A 751 -13.72 9.82 23.30
N ASP A 752 -13.06 10.88 23.76
CA ASP A 752 -13.45 11.63 24.93
C ASP A 752 -14.67 12.53 24.67
N TYR A 753 -15.84 11.93 24.64
CA TYR A 753 -17.10 12.66 24.38
C TYR A 753 -17.46 13.67 25.49
N GLN A 754 -16.81 13.64 26.65
CA GLN A 754 -17.06 14.62 27.72
C GLN A 754 -16.34 15.96 27.50
N GLU A 755 -15.07 15.92 27.12
CA GLU A 755 -14.26 17.13 26.99
C GLU A 755 -14.12 17.62 25.53
N ASP A 756 -14.37 16.74 24.56
CA ASP A 756 -14.20 17.00 23.13
C ASP A 756 -15.47 17.57 22.49
N VAL A 757 -15.53 18.90 22.40
CA VAL A 757 -16.68 19.64 21.80
C VAL A 757 -16.86 19.30 20.31
N GLN A 758 -15.77 19.04 19.57
CA GLN A 758 -15.87 18.64 18.16
C GLN A 758 -16.53 17.26 18.03
N LEU A 759 -16.15 16.31 18.89
CA LEU A 759 -16.79 15.01 18.94
C LEU A 759 -18.26 15.11 19.34
N GLN A 760 -18.60 15.97 20.31
CA GLN A 760 -19.99 16.25 20.67
C GLN A 760 -20.78 16.80 19.48
N GLY A 761 -20.19 17.67 18.66
CA GLY A 761 -20.76 18.15 17.42
C GLY A 761 -21.05 17.02 16.43
N ALA A 762 -20.09 16.12 16.22
CA ALA A 762 -20.29 14.95 15.35
C ALA A 762 -21.38 14.00 15.90
N ILE A 763 -21.41 13.77 17.22
CA ILE A 763 -22.46 13.00 17.89
C ILE A 763 -23.84 13.64 17.65
N ALA A 764 -23.95 14.98 17.81
CA ALA A 764 -25.22 15.69 17.60
C ALA A 764 -25.74 15.53 16.17
N GLU A 765 -24.86 15.67 15.17
CA GLU A 765 -25.27 15.54 13.77
C GLU A 765 -25.62 14.08 13.42
N LEU A 766 -24.91 13.10 13.95
CA LEU A 766 -25.25 11.69 13.73
C LEU A 766 -26.58 11.32 14.41
N LEU A 767 -26.82 11.79 15.65
CA LEU A 767 -28.05 11.53 16.37
C LEU A 767 -29.28 12.04 15.63
N LYS A 768 -29.20 13.19 14.94
CA LYS A 768 -30.28 13.68 14.08
C LYS A 768 -30.67 12.68 12.97
N LYS A 769 -29.71 11.92 12.48
CA LYS A 769 -29.90 10.95 11.37
C LYS A 769 -30.43 9.58 11.85
N ILE A 770 -30.27 9.27 13.13
CA ILE A 770 -30.72 8.01 13.72
C ILE A 770 -31.89 8.20 14.69
N ASP A 771 -32.66 9.31 14.54
CA ASP A 771 -33.78 9.68 15.37
C ASP A 771 -33.46 9.76 16.87
N GLY A 772 -32.24 10.16 17.19
CA GLY A 772 -31.71 10.32 18.54
C GLY A 772 -31.66 11.80 18.98
N ASN A 773 -31.52 12.00 20.28
CA ASN A 773 -31.29 13.32 20.87
C ASN A 773 -30.34 13.21 22.05
N ALA A 774 -29.23 13.94 22.02
CA ALA A 774 -28.24 13.94 23.10
C ALA A 774 -28.82 14.28 24.48
N ALA A 775 -29.77 15.20 24.55
CA ALA A 775 -30.44 15.59 25.80
C ALA A 775 -31.28 14.45 26.43
N LYS A 776 -31.63 13.42 25.67
CA LYS A 776 -32.37 12.25 26.15
C LYS A 776 -31.47 11.09 26.56
N ILE A 777 -30.16 11.18 26.29
CA ILE A 777 -29.18 10.15 26.63
C ILE A 777 -28.53 10.54 27.95
N ALA A 778 -28.76 9.77 29.00
CA ALA A 778 -28.31 10.09 30.37
C ALA A 778 -26.79 10.40 30.42
N ALA A 779 -25.98 9.67 29.69
CA ALA A 779 -24.51 9.86 29.64
C ALA A 779 -24.09 11.24 29.08
N TYR A 780 -24.94 11.96 28.40
CA TYR A 780 -24.65 13.27 27.83
C TYR A 780 -25.24 14.46 28.60
N GLN A 781 -26.23 14.23 29.46
CA GLN A 781 -27.01 15.29 30.06
C GLN A 781 -26.19 16.30 30.88
N SER A 782 -25.25 15.81 31.69
CA SER A 782 -24.42 16.65 32.59
C SER A 782 -23.20 17.25 31.93
N ILE A 783 -22.75 16.67 30.77
CA ILE A 783 -21.46 17.00 30.18
C ILE A 783 -21.52 17.72 28.84
N TRP A 784 -22.75 17.95 28.33
CA TRP A 784 -22.93 18.48 26.99
C TRP A 784 -22.52 19.94 26.89
N LYS A 785 -21.49 20.23 26.12
CA LYS A 785 -20.91 21.59 25.92
C LYS A 785 -21.18 22.12 24.52
N TYR A 786 -21.49 21.24 23.57
CA TYR A 786 -21.73 21.65 22.20
C TYR A 786 -23.02 22.45 22.05
N THR A 787 -22.93 23.62 21.44
CA THR A 787 -24.05 24.44 21.04
C THR A 787 -23.90 24.75 19.56
N PRO A 788 -24.89 24.40 18.71
CA PRO A 788 -24.85 24.70 17.28
C PRO A 788 -24.70 26.21 17.04
N GLU A 789 -23.73 26.61 16.20
CA GLU A 789 -23.67 28.01 15.74
C GLU A 789 -24.94 28.31 14.95
N LYS A 790 -25.65 29.37 15.34
CA LYS A 790 -26.80 29.88 14.56
C LYS A 790 -26.29 30.30 13.19
N LYS A 791 -26.67 29.62 12.11
CA LYS A 791 -26.41 30.08 10.73
C LYS A 791 -26.87 31.53 10.65
N LYS A 792 -25.94 32.48 10.45
CA LYS A 792 -26.29 33.85 10.04
C LYS A 792 -27.04 33.70 8.72
N ALA A 793 -28.32 34.05 8.72
CA ALA A 793 -29.10 34.14 7.50
C ALA A 793 -28.35 35.07 6.54
N GLU A 794 -27.81 34.54 5.45
CA GLU A 794 -27.32 35.34 4.35
C GLU A 794 -28.45 36.23 3.89
N LYS A 795 -28.33 37.52 4.13
CA LYS A 795 -29.16 38.53 3.47
C LYS A 795 -28.84 38.43 1.96
N VAL A 796 -29.66 37.69 1.24
CA VAL A 796 -29.73 37.78 -0.23
C VAL A 796 -30.08 39.24 -0.55
N GLY A 797 -29.04 40.03 -0.77
CA GLY A 797 -29.16 41.34 -1.31
C GLY A 797 -29.66 41.25 -2.74
N LYS A 798 -30.96 41.41 -2.95
CA LYS A 798 -31.49 41.77 -4.25
C LYS A 798 -30.78 43.07 -4.66
N LYS A 799 -29.82 43.00 -5.56
CA LYS A 799 -29.47 44.12 -6.42
C LYS A 799 -30.34 43.99 -7.66
N GLY A 800 -31.21 45.04 -7.83
CA GLY A 800 -31.97 45.24 -9.04
C GLY A 800 -31.08 45.61 -10.25
#